data_c4a541c9416f469f3ca25b057ba3e7d2
#
_entry.id   c4a541c9416f469f3ca25b057ba3e7d2
#
_cell.length_a   1.000
_cell.length_b   1.000
_cell.length_c   1.000
_cell.angle_alpha   90.00
_cell.angle_beta   90.00
_cell.angle_gamma   90.00
#
_symmetry.space_group_name_H-M   'P 1'
#
loop_
_entity.id
_entity.type
_entity.pdbx_description
1 polymer ?
#
loop_
_entity_poly.entity_id
_entity_poly.type
_entity_poly.pdbx_seq_one_letter_code
_entity_poly.pdbx_strand_id
1 'polypeptide(L)'
;SSCTVFHTNSTVLLFLRQKKHHMVSLLLVTTFVVNSGAVAPELGGTTAWHSHDPEPDETKVHLDLDLCSNKGTFTSNRCPSRTAIACWSQDATSNWWCLGEAMIGTRAASGLPWDVACVAESYSGACTYGHGARERQAHLLPKLMSWDDATAKAKETLKSMTMDQKTSLLQGSGWVPTKWWFDLPRFYYVGNTPAIPELGIPSLNMQDATDGFRTYWTDLKGTVTVWPSVLSMAATWDPIAVQDWAVVLGKSFIGKGANVILGPGVQVQRVARCDRSFEYLAGDDPYLGSQLTRAYVRGVQSQGVLAVVKHWVFNSQETNRGTENSVVDKKTARELYFPPFVAAIEAGVGGAMCSYNKVDGVHSCSNHHILTEVLKGELGFQGFVQSDWWAVHQPSFVEGLDQEMPGAAPEVFLSASNTSKHPERVDDAVTRILAAMYHVNLPETSKCSPPNCSDWFVRDVASESHAALAEKLATEAIVLLKNRDELLPISKSVKKIAIIGSVADSESYDPAGATQGLGKSWFSGDYYSGGGSGHLTGNVTTTLQGLSARAALEGIEIISSPTDNLTAAEEAARQGDIAIVVVGATSGESVDRPNLTLENAGNELIEAVAAVNGGSTIVLMQICGAVLMPWKHQVGSILSMFLGGEATGSAWAQVLFGDVSPSGRLPIMMPETESDSIAPSDEDTIIYGEGLKTSYRNTAFKAAYPFGHGLSYTEFRYSSLEMVKCPYQYFESSPILCLTTTVENIGKRPSRTVPQLYVEFPAQAEQPSPILKGFQKTTILQPKAAVTITFPLTERDLSYYGTNGWTQVKNATAHLAESSASFLASISFEVPRTSSQSSLSLSSTNMVNWMIPMVIGYSLIL
;
A
#
# COMPACT_ATOMS: atom_id res chain seq x y z
N SER A 1 11.90 -12.16 -47.95
CA SER A 1 13.01 -12.87 -47.28
C SER A 1 12.90 -14.33 -47.68
N SER A 2 13.90 -14.86 -48.34
CA SER A 2 13.98 -16.29 -48.64
C SER A 2 14.96 -16.93 -47.67
N CYS A 3 14.51 -18.01 -47.04
CA CYS A 3 15.32 -18.80 -46.10
C CYS A 3 15.75 -20.08 -46.85
N THR A 4 17.05 -20.38 -46.88
CA THR A 4 17.58 -21.64 -47.46
C THR A 4 18.25 -22.43 -46.32
N VAL A 5 17.78 -23.66 -46.12
CA VAL A 5 18.28 -24.55 -45.03
C VAL A 5 19.12 -25.62 -45.69
N PHE A 6 20.34 -25.80 -45.22
CA PHE A 6 21.22 -26.93 -45.57
C PHE A 6 21.39 -27.84 -44.35
N HIS A 7 21.16 -29.15 -44.56
CA HIS A 7 21.39 -30.16 -43.53
C HIS A 7 22.71 -30.90 -43.86
N THR A 8 23.60 -30.94 -42.87
CA THR A 8 24.70 -31.93 -42.77
C THR A 8 24.60 -32.63 -41.42
N ASN A 9 25.07 -33.87 -41.37
CA ASN A 9 24.86 -34.84 -40.28
C ASN A 9 25.28 -34.42 -38.86
N SER A 10 25.00 -33.27 -38.41
CA SER A 10 25.13 -32.89 -36.98
C SER A 10 25.04 -31.38 -36.75
N THR A 11 24.74 -30.55 -37.78
CA THR A 11 24.72 -29.09 -37.60
C THR A 11 23.70 -28.47 -38.55
N VAL A 12 22.78 -27.63 -38.04
CA VAL A 12 21.86 -26.82 -38.86
C VAL A 12 22.44 -25.43 -38.95
N LEU A 13 22.71 -24.96 -40.16
CA LEU A 13 23.13 -23.58 -40.43
C LEU A 13 21.95 -22.81 -41.03
N LEU A 14 21.57 -21.74 -40.39
CA LEU A 14 20.52 -20.84 -40.86
C LEU A 14 21.14 -19.57 -41.42
N PHE A 15 20.92 -19.25 -42.69
CA PHE A 15 21.34 -17.98 -43.27
C PHE A 15 20.15 -17.09 -43.49
N LEU A 16 20.14 -15.93 -42.84
CA LEU A 16 19.19 -14.85 -43.10
C LEU A 16 19.81 -13.79 -44.01
N ARG A 17 19.26 -13.54 -45.17
CA ARG A 17 19.71 -12.48 -46.06
C ARG A 17 18.79 -11.27 -45.98
N GLN A 18 19.23 -10.23 -45.32
CA GLN A 18 18.61 -8.91 -45.41
C GLN A 18 19.17 -8.13 -46.59
N LYS A 19 18.27 -7.63 -47.46
CA LYS A 19 18.65 -6.68 -48.51
C LYS A 19 18.83 -5.31 -47.89
N LYS A 20 20.02 -4.92 -47.53
CA LYS A 20 20.74 -3.68 -47.73
C LYS A 20 21.92 -3.60 -46.73
N HIS A 21 23.10 -3.44 -47.36
CA HIS A 21 24.41 -3.20 -46.74
C HIS A 21 25.08 -4.33 -45.96
N HIS A 22 26.23 -4.70 -46.43
CA HIS A 22 27.18 -5.73 -46.01
C HIS A 22 27.38 -5.81 -44.51
N MET A 23 26.90 -6.86 -43.90
CA MET A 23 27.55 -7.58 -42.80
C MET A 23 26.92 -8.98 -42.63
N VAL A 24 27.76 -10.00 -42.67
CA VAL A 24 27.36 -11.40 -42.44
C VAL A 24 27.69 -11.71 -40.98
N SER A 25 26.67 -11.87 -40.13
CA SER A 25 26.89 -12.37 -38.78
C SER A 25 26.60 -13.85 -38.75
N LEU A 26 27.59 -14.62 -38.27
CA LEU A 26 27.50 -16.06 -38.08
C LEU A 26 27.01 -16.35 -36.67
N LEU A 27 25.82 -16.95 -36.57
CA LEU A 27 25.29 -17.41 -35.26
C LEU A 27 25.45 -18.94 -35.20
N LEU A 28 26.27 -19.41 -34.29
CA LEU A 28 26.47 -20.85 -34.01
C LEU A 28 25.48 -21.25 -32.91
N VAL A 29 24.51 -22.10 -33.22
CA VAL A 29 23.62 -22.68 -32.21
C VAL A 29 24.02 -24.16 -32.02
N THR A 30 24.55 -24.48 -30.86
CA THR A 30 24.84 -25.86 -30.43
C THR A 30 23.59 -26.43 -29.74
N THR A 31 23.00 -27.45 -30.33
CA THR A 31 21.93 -28.24 -29.71
C THR A 31 22.51 -29.46 -29.02
N PHE A 32 22.25 -29.60 -27.73
CA PHE A 32 22.50 -30.86 -27.01
C PHE A 32 21.36 -31.85 -27.33
N VAL A 33 21.75 -33.03 -27.81
CA VAL A 33 20.84 -34.17 -28.01
C VAL A 33 20.81 -34.98 -26.70
N VAL A 34 19.66 -35.02 -26.05
CA VAL A 34 19.41 -35.97 -24.96
C VAL A 34 18.88 -37.26 -25.55
N ASN A 35 19.65 -38.32 -25.42
CA ASN A 35 19.29 -39.66 -25.85
C ASN A 35 18.42 -40.29 -24.75
N SER A 36 17.17 -40.60 -25.06
CA SER A 36 16.29 -41.40 -24.21
C SER A 36 16.54 -42.89 -24.46
N GLY A 37 16.96 -43.61 -23.45
CA GLY A 37 17.14 -45.08 -23.51
C GLY A 37 17.30 -45.70 -22.13
N ALA A 38 16.21 -46.11 -21.56
CA ALA A 38 15.90 -47.35 -20.82
C ALA A 38 16.81 -47.90 -19.68
N VAL A 39 16.07 -48.33 -18.62
CA VAL A 39 16.27 -49.45 -17.67
C VAL A 39 16.92 -49.13 -16.35
N ALA A 40 16.10 -49.25 -15.31
CA ALA A 40 16.51 -49.40 -13.91
C ALA A 40 17.25 -50.71 -13.67
N PRO A 41 18.07 -50.84 -12.65
CA PRO A 41 17.66 -51.58 -11.47
C PRO A 41 18.07 -50.96 -10.11
N GLU A 42 17.40 -51.48 -9.09
CA GLU A 42 17.63 -51.26 -7.65
C GLU A 42 19.05 -51.61 -7.22
N LEU A 43 19.55 -50.92 -6.21
CA LEU A 43 20.10 -51.47 -4.98
C LEU A 43 20.82 -50.44 -4.11
N GLY A 44 20.61 -50.57 -2.84
CA GLY A 44 20.96 -49.78 -1.70
C GLY A 44 22.43 -49.39 -1.48
N GLY A 45 22.61 -48.45 -0.56
CA GLY A 45 23.92 -48.14 0.01
C GLY A 45 23.98 -46.75 0.62
N THR A 46 23.99 -46.71 1.92
CA THR A 46 24.38 -45.59 2.77
C THR A 46 25.74 -45.02 2.39
N THR A 47 25.90 -43.68 2.32
CA THR A 47 27.00 -42.95 2.99
C THR A 47 27.03 -41.48 2.66
N ALA A 48 27.28 -40.69 3.73
CA ALA A 48 28.01 -39.40 3.85
C ALA A 48 27.63 -38.19 2.98
N TRP A 49 27.17 -37.19 3.68
CA TRP A 49 27.00 -35.81 3.24
C TRP A 49 28.33 -35.09 3.07
N HIS A 50 28.56 -34.48 1.93
CA HIS A 50 29.49 -33.37 1.76
C HIS A 50 28.74 -32.15 1.22
N SER A 51 29.06 -31.05 1.87
CA SER A 51 28.49 -29.73 1.71
C SER A 51 28.67 -29.13 0.32
N HIS A 52 27.57 -28.89 -0.38
CA HIS A 52 27.34 -27.72 -1.26
C HIS A 52 25.83 -27.52 -1.22
N ASP A 53 25.40 -26.42 -0.57
CA ASP A 53 24.01 -26.09 -0.45
C ASP A 53 23.43 -25.60 -1.79
N PRO A 54 22.43 -26.31 -2.37
CA PRO A 54 21.39 -25.66 -3.15
C PRO A 54 20.28 -25.24 -2.18
N GLU A 55 19.63 -24.13 -2.47
CA GLU A 55 18.44 -23.67 -1.73
C GLU A 55 17.44 -24.82 -1.54
N PRO A 56 16.77 -24.91 -0.38
CA PRO A 56 15.86 -26.01 -0.12
C PRO A 56 14.64 -25.91 -1.05
N ASP A 57 14.39 -26.99 -1.77
CA ASP A 57 13.15 -27.25 -2.50
C ASP A 57 11.98 -27.14 -1.49
N GLU A 58 11.17 -26.08 -1.58
CA GLU A 58 10.08 -25.75 -0.66
C GLU A 58 8.98 -26.83 -0.61
N THR A 59 9.02 -27.83 -1.48
CA THR A 59 8.01 -28.90 -1.57
C THR A 59 8.28 -30.15 -0.72
N LYS A 60 9.46 -30.23 -0.06
CA LYS A 60 9.82 -31.39 0.78
C LYS A 60 10.18 -31.01 2.20
N VAL A 61 9.18 -30.70 2.99
CA VAL A 61 9.34 -30.56 4.44
C VAL A 61 9.26 -31.95 5.07
N HIS A 62 10.39 -32.51 5.50
CA HIS A 62 10.41 -33.68 6.37
C HIS A 62 9.90 -33.27 7.76
N LEU A 63 8.70 -33.69 8.10
CA LEU A 63 8.14 -33.60 9.44
C LEU A 63 8.70 -34.71 10.32
N ASP A 64 9.24 -34.36 11.46
CA ASP A 64 9.53 -35.33 12.52
C ASP A 64 8.19 -35.86 13.05
N LEU A 65 7.88 -37.09 12.65
CA LEU A 65 6.57 -37.74 12.90
C LEU A 65 6.42 -38.22 14.34
N ASP A 66 7.49 -38.16 15.16
CA ASP A 66 7.43 -38.60 16.56
C ASP A 66 6.66 -37.62 17.48
N LEU A 67 6.41 -36.40 17.03
CA LEU A 67 5.61 -35.42 17.77
C LEU A 67 4.09 -35.61 17.63
N CYS A 68 3.65 -36.36 16.62
CA CYS A 68 2.23 -36.68 16.41
C CYS A 68 2.05 -38.19 16.41
N SER A 69 1.97 -38.80 17.59
CA SER A 69 2.01 -40.26 17.78
C SER A 69 0.76 -41.04 17.33
N ASN A 70 -0.14 -40.49 16.50
CA ASN A 70 -1.26 -41.24 15.95
C ASN A 70 -1.59 -40.86 14.53
N LYS A 71 -1.21 -41.70 13.58
CA LYS A 71 -1.81 -41.79 12.25
C LYS A 71 -3.18 -42.45 12.41
N GLY A 72 -4.23 -41.66 12.62
CA GLY A 72 -5.58 -42.16 12.65
C GLY A 72 -6.46 -41.36 11.68
N THR A 73 -7.30 -42.04 10.94
CA THR A 73 -8.45 -41.45 10.27
C THR A 73 -9.39 -40.92 11.32
N PHE A 74 -9.47 -39.61 11.50
CA PHE A 74 -10.34 -39.03 12.51
C PHE A 74 -11.74 -38.86 11.93
N THR A 75 -12.70 -39.50 12.54
CA THR A 75 -14.15 -39.36 12.24
C THR A 75 -14.77 -38.16 12.96
N SER A 76 -13.98 -37.37 13.69
CA SER A 76 -14.43 -36.17 14.37
C SER A 76 -13.42 -35.02 14.16
N ASN A 77 -13.94 -33.83 13.93
CA ASN A 77 -13.17 -32.58 13.74
C ASN A 77 -12.47 -32.09 15.03
N ARG A 78 -11.84 -32.99 15.81
CA ARG A 78 -11.16 -32.63 17.06
C ARG A 78 -9.66 -32.77 16.91
N CYS A 79 -8.93 -31.78 17.40
CA CYS A 79 -7.48 -31.84 17.47
C CYS A 79 -7.07 -32.97 18.42
N PRO A 80 -6.20 -33.94 18.00
CA PRO A 80 -5.91 -35.14 18.75
C PRO A 80 -4.98 -34.96 19.96
N SER A 81 -4.38 -33.80 20.12
CA SER A 81 -3.41 -33.53 21.21
C SER A 81 -3.75 -32.23 21.95
N ARG A 82 -3.77 -32.28 23.28
CA ARG A 82 -3.93 -31.09 24.12
C ARG A 82 -2.75 -30.13 24.09
N THR A 83 -1.63 -30.53 23.52
CA THR A 83 -0.41 -29.72 23.40
C THR A 83 -0.23 -29.11 22.00
N ALA A 84 -1.13 -29.41 21.05
CA ALA A 84 -1.08 -28.81 19.73
C ALA A 84 -1.80 -27.47 19.73
N ILE A 85 -1.13 -26.40 19.29
CA ILE A 85 -1.71 -25.06 19.21
C ILE A 85 -2.17 -24.70 17.79
N ALA A 86 -1.81 -25.50 16.76
CA ALA A 86 -2.36 -25.40 15.44
C ALA A 86 -2.44 -26.75 14.74
N CYS A 87 -3.45 -26.93 13.92
CA CYS A 87 -3.66 -28.11 13.08
C CYS A 87 -3.95 -27.65 11.65
N TRP A 88 -3.46 -28.38 10.67
CA TRP A 88 -3.83 -28.12 9.27
C TRP A 88 -4.12 -29.42 8.54
N SER A 89 -4.89 -29.38 7.46
CA SER A 89 -5.14 -30.50 6.56
C SER A 89 -4.59 -30.19 5.18
N GLN A 90 -3.92 -31.13 4.57
CA GLN A 90 -3.35 -31.00 3.24
C GLN A 90 -4.35 -31.27 2.12
N ASP A 91 -5.47 -31.89 2.46
CA ASP A 91 -6.58 -32.15 1.55
C ASP A 91 -7.93 -32.11 2.26
N ALA A 92 -9.01 -32.01 1.49
CA ALA A 92 -10.39 -31.96 2.01
C ALA A 92 -10.86 -33.32 2.62
N THR A 93 -9.99 -34.32 2.69
CA THR A 93 -10.36 -35.69 3.03
C THR A 93 -9.93 -36.15 4.40
N SER A 94 -9.50 -35.27 5.31
CA SER A 94 -9.40 -35.59 6.74
C SER A 94 -8.05 -35.97 7.35
N ASN A 95 -6.93 -35.79 6.68
CA ASN A 95 -5.62 -35.93 7.33
C ASN A 95 -5.20 -34.62 8.02
N TRP A 96 -5.25 -34.61 9.33
CA TRP A 96 -4.89 -33.45 10.16
C TRP A 96 -3.45 -33.57 10.67
N TRP A 97 -2.72 -32.47 10.60
CA TRP A 97 -1.38 -32.32 11.13
C TRP A 97 -1.37 -31.32 12.28
N CYS A 98 -0.75 -31.67 13.37
CA CYS A 98 -0.70 -30.86 14.57
C CYS A 98 0.70 -30.34 14.84
N LEU A 99 0.81 -29.06 15.20
CA LEU A 99 2.06 -28.38 15.53
C LEU A 99 2.05 -28.00 17.01
N GLY A 100 3.16 -28.23 17.71
CA GLY A 100 3.38 -27.73 19.06
C GLY A 100 3.72 -26.24 19.10
N GLU A 101 3.56 -25.61 20.24
CA GLU A 101 3.69 -24.17 20.47
C GLU A 101 5.02 -23.57 19.95
N ALA A 102 6.13 -24.26 20.15
CA ALA A 102 7.45 -23.80 19.72
C ALA A 102 7.68 -23.84 18.19
N MET A 103 6.84 -24.54 17.43
CA MET A 103 6.99 -24.71 15.99
C MET A 103 6.13 -23.74 15.16
N ILE A 104 5.14 -23.11 15.74
CA ILE A 104 4.28 -22.15 15.02
C ILE A 104 5.07 -20.93 14.58
N GLY A 105 5.93 -20.38 15.43
CA GLY A 105 6.74 -19.21 15.11
C GLY A 105 7.74 -19.44 13.97
N THR A 106 8.36 -20.63 13.90
CA THR A 106 9.35 -20.97 12.85
C THR A 106 8.73 -21.34 11.51
N ARG A 107 7.48 -21.78 11.51
CA ARG A 107 6.80 -22.15 10.25
C ARG A 107 5.92 -21.07 9.67
N ALA A 108 5.51 -20.10 10.48
CA ALA A 108 4.92 -18.87 9.98
C ALA A 108 5.82 -18.16 8.95
N ALA A 109 7.13 -18.27 9.12
CA ALA A 109 8.13 -17.74 8.19
C ALA A 109 8.34 -18.61 6.93
N SER A 110 7.79 -19.84 6.85
CA SER A 110 8.08 -20.82 5.80
C SER A 110 6.93 -21.04 4.79
N GLY A 111 5.94 -20.14 4.70
CA GLY A 111 4.98 -20.15 3.58
C GLY A 111 3.86 -21.20 3.65
N LEU A 112 3.51 -21.75 4.83
CA LEU A 112 2.32 -22.58 4.98
C LEU A 112 1.04 -21.75 4.74
N PRO A 113 0.02 -22.32 4.05
CA PRO A 113 -1.24 -21.61 3.87
C PRO A 113 -1.85 -21.29 5.23
N TRP A 114 -2.03 -20.01 5.48
CA TRP A 114 -2.50 -19.44 6.77
C TRP A 114 -3.96 -19.72 7.08
N ASP A 115 -4.65 -20.37 6.15
CA ASP A 115 -6.10 -20.45 6.17
C ASP A 115 -6.67 -21.51 7.11
N VAL A 116 -5.82 -22.33 7.75
CA VAL A 116 -6.29 -23.40 8.64
C VAL A 116 -5.45 -23.48 9.93
N ALA A 117 -5.69 -22.58 10.86
CA ALA A 117 -5.12 -22.69 12.20
C ALA A 117 -6.24 -22.98 13.22
N CYS A 118 -6.10 -24.10 13.95
CA CYS A 118 -6.92 -24.43 15.12
C CYS A 118 -6.22 -23.92 16.36
N VAL A 119 -6.88 -23.07 17.14
CA VAL A 119 -6.38 -22.62 18.43
C VAL A 119 -6.89 -23.58 19.48
N ALA A 120 -5.99 -24.24 20.21
CA ALA A 120 -6.32 -25.30 21.17
C ALA A 120 -7.18 -24.85 22.37
N GLU A 121 -7.36 -23.57 22.59
CA GLU A 121 -8.13 -23.06 23.73
C GLU A 121 -9.62 -22.87 23.48
N SER A 122 -10.11 -22.93 22.23
CA SER A 122 -11.55 -22.85 21.96
C SER A 122 -12.16 -24.21 21.77
N TYR A 123 -12.78 -24.72 22.76
CA TYR A 123 -13.29 -26.06 23.01
C TYR A 123 -14.37 -26.60 22.11
N SER A 124 -14.76 -25.99 21.02
CA SER A 124 -15.92 -26.45 20.24
C SER A 124 -15.61 -27.18 18.93
N GLY A 125 -14.38 -27.54 18.68
CA GLY A 125 -14.01 -28.51 17.62
C GLY A 125 -14.24 -28.08 16.17
N ALA A 126 -14.41 -26.79 15.92
CA ALA A 126 -14.39 -26.25 14.57
C ALA A 126 -13.07 -25.51 14.33
N CYS A 127 -12.39 -25.88 13.25
CA CYS A 127 -11.33 -25.02 12.71
C CYS A 127 -12.01 -23.76 12.19
N THR A 128 -11.89 -22.68 12.92
CA THR A 128 -12.36 -21.39 12.42
C THR A 128 -11.23 -20.73 11.66
N TYR A 129 -11.49 -20.29 10.45
CA TYR A 129 -10.69 -19.29 9.76
C TYR A 129 -10.74 -18.04 10.63
N GLY A 130 -9.79 -17.87 11.53
CA GLY A 130 -9.98 -16.89 12.59
C GLY A 130 -9.07 -15.68 12.46
N HIS A 131 -9.62 -14.52 12.72
CA HIS A 131 -8.89 -13.29 13.02
C HIS A 131 -7.73 -13.53 14.00
N GLY A 132 -7.88 -14.42 14.99
CA GLY A 132 -6.84 -14.72 15.95
C GLY A 132 -5.55 -15.29 15.38
N ALA A 133 -5.55 -15.97 14.23
CA ALA A 133 -4.33 -16.42 13.58
C ALA A 133 -3.67 -15.28 12.80
N ARG A 134 -4.46 -14.43 12.15
CA ARG A 134 -3.98 -13.23 11.45
C ARG A 134 -3.48 -12.15 12.41
N GLU A 135 -4.20 -11.90 13.50
CA GLU A 135 -3.75 -10.94 14.54
C GLU A 135 -2.45 -11.40 15.22
N ARG A 136 -2.26 -12.71 15.42
CA ARG A 136 -0.97 -13.24 15.93
C ARG A 136 0.15 -13.12 14.92
N GLN A 137 -0.13 -13.11 13.63
CA GLN A 137 0.88 -12.90 12.59
C GLN A 137 1.44 -11.48 12.63
N ALA A 138 0.62 -10.48 12.92
CA ALA A 138 1.09 -9.11 13.16
C ALA A 138 2.10 -9.02 14.32
N HIS A 139 1.97 -9.90 15.33
CA HIS A 139 2.91 -10.00 16.44
C HIS A 139 4.17 -10.86 16.14
N LEU A 140 4.20 -11.57 15.02
CA LEU A 140 5.31 -12.43 14.60
C LEU A 140 6.30 -11.77 13.64
N LEU A 141 6.08 -10.50 13.28
CA LEU A 141 7.08 -9.77 12.50
C LEU A 141 8.39 -9.67 13.29
N PRO A 142 9.54 -9.78 12.63
CA PRO A 142 10.83 -9.58 13.27
C PRO A 142 10.84 -8.27 14.07
N LYS A 143 11.32 -8.33 15.31
CA LYS A 143 11.41 -7.14 16.13
C LYS A 143 12.53 -6.25 15.60
N LEU A 144 12.21 -5.03 15.27
CA LEU A 144 13.18 -4.00 14.92
C LEU A 144 14.03 -3.63 16.13
N MET A 145 15.27 -3.14 15.91
CA MET A 145 16.08 -2.56 16.98
C MET A 145 15.36 -1.35 17.57
N SER A 146 15.39 -1.18 18.88
CA SER A 146 14.79 0.04 19.46
C SER A 146 15.47 1.30 18.93
N TRP A 147 14.75 2.41 18.85
CA TRP A 147 15.35 3.68 18.44
C TRP A 147 16.48 4.14 19.37
N ASP A 148 16.38 3.87 20.67
CA ASP A 148 17.42 4.20 21.64
C ASP A 148 18.70 3.40 21.37
N ASP A 149 18.59 2.08 21.17
CA ASP A 149 19.73 1.23 20.82
C ASP A 149 20.33 1.58 19.45
N ALA A 150 19.48 1.84 18.46
CA ALA A 150 19.90 2.24 17.12
C ALA A 150 20.65 3.59 17.15
N THR A 151 20.13 4.56 17.91
CA THR A 151 20.77 5.87 18.09
C THR A 151 22.09 5.76 18.87
N ALA A 152 22.15 4.92 19.89
CA ALA A 152 23.39 4.67 20.62
C ALA A 152 24.46 4.06 19.72
N LYS A 153 24.09 3.07 18.89
CA LYS A 153 24.96 2.45 17.90
C LYS A 153 25.42 3.45 16.83
N ALA A 154 24.51 4.29 16.36
CA ALA A 154 24.81 5.35 15.38
C ALA A 154 25.86 6.35 15.93
N LYS A 155 25.67 6.82 17.16
CA LYS A 155 26.62 7.71 17.84
C LYS A 155 28.00 7.07 18.05
N GLU A 156 28.06 5.76 18.28
CA GLU A 156 29.34 5.06 18.39
C GLU A 156 30.05 5.00 17.03
N THR A 157 29.32 4.61 15.97
CA THR A 157 29.85 4.59 14.61
C THR A 157 30.36 5.97 14.17
N LEU A 158 29.60 7.03 14.48
CA LEU A 158 29.92 8.43 14.15
C LEU A 158 31.29 8.88 14.66
N LYS A 159 31.75 8.37 15.81
CA LYS A 159 33.07 8.70 16.38
C LYS A 159 34.24 8.27 15.48
N SER A 160 34.04 7.24 14.67
CA SER A 160 35.06 6.69 13.77
C SER A 160 34.99 7.28 12.35
N MET A 161 34.02 8.14 12.07
CA MET A 161 33.80 8.73 10.74
C MET A 161 34.59 10.00 10.53
N THR A 162 35.24 10.11 9.35
CA THR A 162 35.77 11.39 8.86
C THR A 162 34.65 12.34 8.44
N MET A 163 34.95 13.62 8.29
CA MET A 163 33.98 14.59 7.80
C MET A 163 33.49 14.26 6.38
N ASP A 164 34.37 13.80 5.50
CA ASP A 164 34.01 13.40 4.14
C ASP A 164 33.06 12.21 4.12
N GLN A 165 33.28 11.21 4.98
CA GLN A 165 32.36 10.08 5.15
C GLN A 165 30.99 10.53 5.67
N LYS A 166 30.97 11.45 6.65
CA LYS A 166 29.73 12.00 7.19
C LYS A 166 28.95 12.74 6.09
N THR A 167 29.60 13.64 5.38
CA THR A 167 28.94 14.45 4.33
C THR A 167 28.49 13.61 3.14
N SER A 168 29.18 12.51 2.82
CA SER A 168 28.80 11.61 1.73
C SER A 168 27.46 10.91 1.95
N LEU A 169 27.00 10.75 3.19
CA LEU A 169 25.68 10.19 3.52
C LEU A 169 24.55 11.21 3.41
N LEU A 170 24.87 12.51 3.40
CA LEU A 170 23.88 13.58 3.44
C LEU A 170 23.32 13.94 2.06
N GLN A 171 23.85 13.40 0.99
CA GLN A 171 23.41 13.71 -0.38
C GLN A 171 23.43 12.48 -1.27
N GLY A 172 22.59 12.51 -2.30
CA GLY A 172 22.54 11.47 -3.30
C GLY A 172 23.79 11.40 -4.16
N SER A 173 23.97 10.27 -4.82
CA SER A 173 25.07 10.01 -5.74
C SER A 173 24.62 9.19 -6.96
N GLY A 174 25.40 9.24 -8.04
CA GLY A 174 25.16 8.42 -9.23
C GLY A 174 24.40 9.12 -10.36
N TRP A 175 23.81 10.28 -10.12
CA TRP A 175 23.17 11.08 -11.16
C TRP A 175 24.19 11.87 -11.96
N VAL A 176 24.08 11.79 -13.29
CA VAL A 176 25.02 12.46 -14.20
C VAL A 176 24.29 13.57 -14.95
N PRO A 177 24.70 14.85 -14.82
CA PRO A 177 24.15 15.93 -15.62
C PRO A 177 24.47 15.73 -17.11
N THR A 178 23.44 15.56 -17.93
CA THR A 178 23.54 15.61 -19.39
C THR A 178 22.83 16.86 -19.91
N LYS A 179 23.19 17.34 -21.09
CA LYS A 179 22.82 18.63 -21.71
C LYS A 179 21.58 19.40 -21.22
N TRP A 180 20.51 18.68 -20.86
CA TRP A 180 19.21 19.24 -20.44
C TRP A 180 18.52 18.42 -19.34
N TRP A 181 19.01 17.20 -19.05
CA TRP A 181 18.39 16.21 -18.17
C TRP A 181 19.46 15.53 -17.33
N PHE A 182 19.07 14.98 -16.22
CA PHE A 182 19.91 14.12 -15.40
C PHE A 182 19.69 12.67 -15.83
N ASP A 183 20.75 11.95 -16.14
CA ASP A 183 20.70 10.52 -16.45
C ASP A 183 21.12 9.68 -15.23
N LEU A 184 20.37 8.60 -15.00
CA LEU A 184 20.74 7.59 -14.03
C LEU A 184 21.43 6.44 -14.77
N PRO A 185 22.69 6.11 -14.42
CA PRO A 185 23.37 4.97 -15.03
C PRO A 185 22.60 3.67 -14.76
N ARG A 186 22.64 2.74 -15.72
CA ARG A 186 22.03 1.43 -15.57
C ARG A 186 22.57 0.74 -14.32
N PHE A 187 21.69 0.05 -13.57
CA PHE A 187 21.95 -0.64 -12.30
C PHE A 187 22.18 0.26 -11.09
N TYR A 188 21.92 1.55 -11.23
CA TYR A 188 21.70 2.45 -10.12
C TYR A 188 20.19 2.53 -9.81
N TYR A 189 19.87 2.79 -8.56
CA TYR A 189 18.50 3.04 -8.09
C TYR A 189 18.19 4.53 -8.20
N VAL A 190 16.92 4.92 -8.10
CA VAL A 190 16.54 6.35 -8.23
C VAL A 190 17.24 7.26 -7.24
N GLY A 191 17.60 6.74 -6.06
CA GLY A 191 18.44 7.41 -5.08
C GLY A 191 19.51 6.47 -4.56
N ASN A 192 20.73 6.97 -4.41
CA ASN A 192 21.83 6.17 -3.89
C ASN A 192 22.71 7.05 -2.99
N THR A 193 23.31 6.44 -1.95
CA THR A 193 24.44 7.02 -1.23
C THR A 193 25.67 6.13 -1.41
N PRO A 194 26.89 6.65 -1.26
CA PRO A 194 28.08 5.79 -1.23
C PRO A 194 28.05 4.83 -0.05
N ALA A 195 28.60 3.63 -0.21
CA ALA A 195 28.92 2.75 0.89
C ALA A 195 30.20 3.23 1.61
N ILE A 196 30.32 2.88 2.91
CA ILE A 196 31.55 3.09 3.69
C ILE A 196 31.95 1.71 4.25
N PRO A 197 32.62 0.86 3.41
CA PRO A 197 32.86 -0.54 3.72
C PRO A 197 33.71 -0.76 4.98
N GLU A 198 34.67 0.11 5.25
CA GLU A 198 35.55 0.04 6.41
C GLU A 198 34.81 0.23 7.76
N LEU A 199 33.60 0.78 7.71
CA LEU A 199 32.72 0.94 8.87
C LEU A 199 31.51 -0.01 8.83
N GLY A 200 31.44 -0.89 7.80
CA GLY A 200 30.29 -1.78 7.60
C GLY A 200 28.99 -1.05 7.24
N ILE A 201 29.08 0.15 6.68
CA ILE A 201 27.93 0.95 6.27
C ILE A 201 27.66 0.70 4.78
N PRO A 202 26.56 0.01 4.40
CA PRO A 202 26.18 -0.17 2.99
C PRO A 202 25.64 1.13 2.39
N SER A 203 25.59 1.20 1.04
CA SER A 203 24.84 2.26 0.36
C SER A 203 23.35 2.17 0.67
N LEU A 204 22.68 3.30 0.74
CA LEU A 204 21.23 3.35 0.61
C LEU A 204 20.90 3.20 -0.89
N ASN A 205 20.12 2.18 -1.22
CA ASN A 205 19.65 1.89 -2.57
C ASN A 205 18.13 2.14 -2.59
N MET A 206 17.75 3.37 -2.95
CA MET A 206 16.36 3.84 -2.89
C MET A 206 15.65 3.61 -4.19
N GLN A 207 14.43 3.04 -4.15
CA GLN A 207 13.65 2.81 -5.36
C GLN A 207 12.19 3.20 -5.17
N ASP A 208 11.57 3.70 -6.25
CA ASP A 208 10.14 3.79 -6.41
C ASP A 208 9.56 2.38 -6.60
N ALA A 209 8.32 2.11 -6.33
CA ALA A 209 7.26 3.01 -5.91
C ALA A 209 6.62 2.53 -4.61
N THR A 210 5.60 3.26 -4.13
CA THR A 210 4.80 2.86 -2.96
C THR A 210 4.13 1.50 -3.16
N ASP A 211 3.69 1.19 -4.36
CA ASP A 211 2.96 -0.01 -4.74
C ASP A 211 3.82 -1.12 -5.34
N GLY A 212 5.14 -0.94 -5.53
CA GLY A 212 6.02 -1.99 -6.03
C GLY A 212 7.38 -1.50 -6.46
N PHE A 213 8.25 -2.42 -6.87
CA PHE A 213 9.58 -2.06 -7.39
C PHE A 213 9.46 -1.60 -8.83
N ARG A 214 9.73 -0.33 -9.08
CA ARG A 214 9.66 0.27 -10.41
C ARG A 214 10.87 -0.12 -11.26
N THR A 215 10.61 -0.67 -12.45
CA THR A 215 11.62 -0.94 -13.48
C THR A 215 11.55 0.11 -14.59
N TYR A 216 12.72 0.50 -15.16
CA TYR A 216 12.78 1.56 -16.19
C TYR A 216 13.11 1.00 -17.58
N TRP A 217 13.47 -0.26 -17.66
CA TRP A 217 13.98 -0.87 -18.89
C TRP A 217 13.05 -1.95 -19.38
N THR A 218 12.75 -1.91 -20.68
CA THR A 218 11.87 -2.87 -21.37
C THR A 218 12.28 -4.32 -21.16
N ASP A 219 13.58 -4.60 -21.11
CA ASP A 219 14.13 -5.94 -20.88
C ASP A 219 13.90 -6.47 -19.46
N LEU A 220 13.44 -5.63 -18.54
CA LEU A 220 13.06 -6.01 -17.18
C LEU A 220 11.55 -6.10 -16.97
N LYS A 221 10.74 -5.90 -18.02
CA LYS A 221 9.28 -6.08 -17.96
C LYS A 221 8.95 -7.50 -17.52
N GLY A 222 8.08 -7.63 -16.51
CA GLY A 222 7.65 -8.91 -15.97
C GLY A 222 8.60 -9.53 -14.94
N THR A 223 9.72 -8.88 -14.58
CA THR A 223 10.62 -9.34 -13.50
C THR A 223 10.18 -8.90 -12.10
N VAL A 224 9.06 -8.22 -12.01
CA VAL A 224 8.40 -7.77 -10.78
C VAL A 224 6.90 -7.99 -10.93
N THR A 225 6.20 -8.12 -9.83
CA THR A 225 4.74 -8.18 -9.80
C THR A 225 4.17 -6.77 -9.91
N VAL A 226 3.16 -6.58 -10.77
CA VAL A 226 2.39 -5.34 -10.85
C VAL A 226 1.22 -5.44 -9.89
N TRP A 227 1.41 -4.86 -8.72
CA TRP A 227 0.42 -4.89 -7.65
C TRP A 227 -0.76 -3.94 -7.92
N PRO A 228 -1.92 -4.17 -7.27
CA PRO A 228 -2.97 -3.15 -7.22
C PRO A 228 -2.42 -1.84 -6.67
N SER A 229 -2.93 -0.71 -7.18
CA SER A 229 -2.51 0.62 -6.71
C SER A 229 -2.74 0.80 -5.21
N VAL A 230 -2.06 1.78 -4.64
CA VAL A 230 -2.17 2.09 -3.20
C VAL A 230 -3.61 2.42 -2.79
N LEU A 231 -4.34 3.15 -3.64
CA LEU A 231 -5.76 3.46 -3.41
C LEU A 231 -6.65 2.20 -3.52
N SER A 232 -6.29 1.25 -4.39
CA SER A 232 -6.90 -0.08 -4.44
C SER A 232 -6.71 -0.83 -3.12
N MET A 233 -5.50 -0.78 -2.56
CA MET A 233 -5.22 -1.35 -1.26
C MET A 233 -6.02 -0.67 -0.14
N ALA A 234 -6.23 0.65 -0.22
CA ALA A 234 -7.11 1.37 0.69
C ALA A 234 -8.57 0.91 0.57
N ALA A 235 -9.05 0.58 -0.64
CA ALA A 235 -10.40 0.05 -0.86
C ALA A 235 -10.63 -1.33 -0.24
N THR A 236 -9.60 -2.07 0.13
CA THR A 236 -9.75 -3.32 0.90
C THR A 236 -10.27 -3.09 2.31
N TRP A 237 -10.01 -1.93 2.92
CA TRP A 237 -10.29 -1.64 4.33
C TRP A 237 -9.78 -2.76 5.26
N ASP A 238 -8.64 -3.35 4.92
CA ASP A 238 -8.04 -4.48 5.65
C ASP A 238 -6.56 -4.22 5.96
N PRO A 239 -6.22 -3.74 7.17
CA PRO A 239 -4.83 -3.53 7.57
C PRO A 239 -3.96 -4.80 7.48
N ILE A 240 -4.58 -5.98 7.63
CA ILE A 240 -3.86 -7.25 7.54
C ILE A 240 -3.46 -7.53 6.08
N ALA A 241 -4.39 -7.32 5.14
CA ALA A 241 -4.08 -7.44 3.71
C ALA A 241 -2.96 -6.47 3.27
N VAL A 242 -2.98 -5.24 3.80
CA VAL A 242 -1.92 -4.24 3.55
C VAL A 242 -0.59 -4.69 4.15
N GLN A 243 -0.58 -5.28 5.35
CA GLN A 243 0.65 -5.79 5.97
C GLN A 243 1.22 -6.98 5.19
N ASP A 244 0.39 -7.95 4.79
CA ASP A 244 0.81 -9.10 3.98
C ASP A 244 1.44 -8.65 2.67
N TRP A 245 0.81 -7.71 1.98
CA TRP A 245 1.34 -7.06 0.79
C TRP A 245 2.68 -6.36 1.06
N ALA A 246 2.77 -5.54 2.10
CA ALA A 246 3.97 -4.80 2.46
C ALA A 246 5.17 -5.70 2.79
N VAL A 247 4.93 -6.87 3.40
CA VAL A 247 5.96 -7.90 3.62
C VAL A 247 6.53 -8.39 2.29
N VAL A 248 5.66 -8.66 1.32
CA VAL A 248 6.09 -9.14 -0.01
C VAL A 248 6.79 -8.03 -0.80
N LEU A 249 6.33 -6.77 -0.67
CA LEU A 249 7.05 -5.61 -1.24
C LEU A 249 8.49 -5.55 -0.71
N GLY A 250 8.68 -5.62 0.62
CA GLY A 250 10.00 -5.61 1.22
C GLY A 250 10.90 -6.74 0.68
N LYS A 251 10.38 -7.96 0.54
CA LYS A 251 11.10 -9.08 -0.08
C LYS A 251 11.51 -8.79 -1.52
N SER A 252 10.60 -8.22 -2.32
CA SER A 252 10.87 -7.88 -3.72
C SER A 252 11.95 -6.82 -3.85
N PHE A 253 11.95 -5.81 -2.98
CA PHE A 253 13.00 -4.77 -2.93
C PHE A 253 14.37 -5.39 -2.61
N ILE A 254 14.47 -6.18 -1.54
CA ILE A 254 15.72 -6.90 -1.21
C ILE A 254 16.15 -7.82 -2.35
N GLY A 255 15.22 -8.55 -2.96
CA GLY A 255 15.48 -9.42 -4.10
C GLY A 255 16.06 -8.67 -5.31
N LYS A 256 15.70 -7.43 -5.50
CA LYS A 256 16.23 -6.52 -6.52
C LYS A 256 17.47 -5.73 -6.05
N GLY A 257 17.94 -5.93 -4.81
CA GLY A 257 19.10 -5.24 -4.23
C GLY A 257 18.82 -3.83 -3.72
N ALA A 258 17.56 -3.37 -3.76
CA ALA A 258 17.13 -2.15 -3.09
C ALA A 258 16.91 -2.39 -1.60
N ASN A 259 17.17 -1.38 -0.77
CA ASN A 259 17.04 -1.46 0.67
C ASN A 259 16.27 -0.27 1.27
N VAL A 260 15.75 0.61 0.41
CA VAL A 260 14.86 1.72 0.77
C VAL A 260 13.71 1.78 -0.22
N ILE A 261 12.47 1.81 0.28
CA ILE A 261 11.26 2.07 -0.52
C ILE A 261 10.82 3.52 -0.31
N LEU A 262 10.57 4.24 -1.41
CA LEU A 262 10.05 5.61 -1.39
C LEU A 262 8.52 5.57 -1.20
N GLY A 263 8.11 5.20 -0.02
CA GLY A 263 6.74 4.98 0.42
C GLY A 263 6.65 4.61 1.90
N PRO A 264 5.42 4.63 2.47
CA PRO A 264 4.13 4.80 1.81
C PRO A 264 3.81 6.27 1.49
N GLY A 265 3.00 6.46 0.43
CA GLY A 265 2.26 7.69 0.22
C GLY A 265 1.04 7.70 1.15
N VAL A 266 0.88 8.77 1.94
CA VAL A 266 -0.15 8.81 3.00
C VAL A 266 -0.97 10.09 3.02
N GLN A 267 -0.84 10.91 2.01
CA GLN A 267 -1.58 12.17 1.91
C GLN A 267 -3.10 11.91 1.96
N VAL A 268 -3.81 12.66 2.81
CA VAL A 268 -5.28 12.68 2.76
C VAL A 268 -5.71 13.50 1.55
N GLN A 269 -6.59 12.94 0.74
CA GLN A 269 -7.07 13.58 -0.49
C GLN A 269 -7.87 14.84 -0.16
N ARG A 270 -7.42 15.98 -0.68
CA ARG A 270 -8.14 17.24 -0.66
C ARG A 270 -8.81 17.52 -2.00
N VAL A 271 -8.06 17.38 -3.08
CA VAL A 271 -8.47 17.66 -4.45
C VAL A 271 -8.80 16.34 -5.15
N ALA A 272 -10.07 16.17 -5.54
CA ALA A 272 -10.52 14.92 -6.18
C ALA A 272 -9.87 14.66 -7.55
N ARG A 273 -9.38 15.70 -8.23
CA ARG A 273 -8.67 15.62 -9.50
C ARG A 273 -7.16 15.46 -9.36
N CYS A 274 -6.62 15.41 -8.14
CA CYS A 274 -5.19 15.21 -7.93
C CYS A 274 -4.75 13.88 -8.56
N ASP A 275 -3.85 13.98 -9.53
CA ASP A 275 -3.43 12.84 -10.34
C ASP A 275 -2.70 11.76 -9.55
N ARG A 276 -2.04 12.11 -8.45
CA ARG A 276 -1.35 11.15 -7.58
C ARG A 276 -2.25 10.50 -6.52
N SER A 277 -3.57 10.71 -6.57
CA SER A 277 -4.49 10.10 -5.59
C SER A 277 -4.38 8.58 -5.52
N PHE A 278 -4.03 7.90 -6.62
CA PHE A 278 -3.83 6.45 -6.65
C PHE A 278 -2.66 5.97 -5.77
N GLU A 279 -1.69 6.85 -5.43
CA GLU A 279 -0.52 6.54 -4.61
C GLU A 279 -0.75 6.66 -3.10
N TYR A 280 -1.93 7.09 -2.64
CA TYR A 280 -2.13 7.47 -1.23
C TYR A 280 -3.07 6.53 -0.49
N LEU A 281 -2.57 5.95 0.63
CA LEU A 281 -3.32 5.02 1.49
C LEU A 281 -4.50 5.64 2.24
N ALA A 282 -4.48 6.95 2.46
CA ALA A 282 -5.50 7.58 3.28
C ALA A 282 -6.85 7.71 2.56
N GLY A 283 -6.85 7.78 1.22
CA GLY A 283 -8.04 8.23 0.52
C GLY A 283 -8.54 9.55 1.12
N ASP A 284 -9.81 9.62 1.50
CA ASP A 284 -10.42 10.81 2.08
C ASP A 284 -10.31 10.89 3.61
N ASP A 285 -9.79 9.86 4.27
CA ASP A 285 -9.92 9.76 5.73
C ASP A 285 -8.61 9.52 6.48
N PRO A 286 -8.27 10.37 7.47
CA PRO A 286 -7.06 10.25 8.25
C PRO A 286 -7.02 9.02 9.15
N TYR A 287 -8.17 8.51 9.64
CA TYR A 287 -8.20 7.32 10.49
C TYR A 287 -7.96 6.06 9.66
N LEU A 288 -8.64 5.92 8.52
CA LEU A 288 -8.38 4.84 7.54
C LEU A 288 -6.90 4.85 7.15
N GLY A 289 -6.39 6.01 6.72
CA GLY A 289 -4.99 6.19 6.35
C GLY A 289 -4.02 5.80 7.46
N SER A 290 -4.31 6.19 8.70
CA SER A 290 -3.45 5.86 9.86
C SER A 290 -3.36 4.35 10.11
N GLN A 291 -4.48 3.62 10.05
CA GLN A 291 -4.47 2.18 10.26
C GLN A 291 -3.69 1.43 9.18
N LEU A 292 -3.90 1.81 7.91
CA LEU A 292 -3.22 1.19 6.78
C LEU A 292 -1.72 1.54 6.73
N THR A 293 -1.37 2.79 7.08
CA THR A 293 0.03 3.25 7.14
C THR A 293 0.84 2.46 8.17
N ARG A 294 0.30 2.21 9.38
CA ARG A 294 0.99 1.38 10.38
C ARG A 294 1.28 -0.01 9.84
N ALA A 295 0.29 -0.63 9.20
CA ALA A 295 0.41 -1.96 8.62
C ALA A 295 1.50 -2.00 7.52
N TYR A 296 1.51 -1.02 6.63
CA TYR A 296 2.49 -0.91 5.56
C TYR A 296 3.92 -0.75 6.10
N VAL A 297 4.16 0.24 6.97
CA VAL A 297 5.50 0.52 7.51
C VAL A 297 6.07 -0.71 8.22
N ARG A 298 5.26 -1.37 9.06
CA ARG A 298 5.68 -2.59 9.78
C ARG A 298 6.00 -3.74 8.83
N GLY A 299 5.14 -3.95 7.83
CA GLY A 299 5.35 -5.01 6.84
C GLY A 299 6.66 -4.83 6.08
N VAL A 300 6.89 -3.66 5.49
CA VAL A 300 8.12 -3.35 4.74
C VAL A 300 9.35 -3.44 5.63
N GLN A 301 9.35 -2.76 6.78
CA GLN A 301 10.54 -2.67 7.63
C GLN A 301 10.89 -3.99 8.32
N SER A 302 9.91 -4.87 8.51
CA SER A 302 10.17 -6.23 9.00
C SER A 302 11.08 -7.06 8.10
N GLN A 303 11.23 -6.66 6.85
CA GLN A 303 12.12 -7.32 5.88
C GLN A 303 13.52 -6.67 5.80
N GLY A 304 13.80 -5.68 6.63
CA GLY A 304 15.07 -4.95 6.60
C GLY A 304 15.16 -3.90 5.48
N VAL A 305 14.02 -3.45 4.98
CA VAL A 305 13.90 -2.36 4.00
C VAL A 305 13.41 -1.11 4.73
N LEU A 306 14.10 0.00 4.55
CA LEU A 306 13.70 1.30 5.09
C LEU A 306 12.48 1.83 4.34
N ALA A 307 11.43 2.19 5.08
CA ALA A 307 10.30 2.92 4.53
C ALA A 307 10.53 4.44 4.67
N VAL A 308 10.10 5.20 3.65
CA VAL A 308 10.17 6.67 3.63
C VAL A 308 8.77 7.21 3.39
N VAL A 309 8.11 7.65 4.46
CA VAL A 309 6.73 8.18 4.36
C VAL A 309 6.71 9.50 3.58
N LYS A 310 5.73 9.66 2.67
CA LYS A 310 5.65 10.82 1.75
C LYS A 310 4.23 11.30 1.52
N HIS A 311 4.04 12.58 1.11
CA HIS A 311 5.00 13.69 1.06
C HIS A 311 4.69 14.66 2.20
N TRP A 312 5.66 14.97 3.04
CA TRP A 312 5.52 15.87 4.17
C TRP A 312 5.68 17.33 3.71
N VAL A 313 4.69 18.20 3.59
CA VAL A 313 3.27 18.01 3.83
C VAL A 313 2.45 19.00 2.96
N PHE A 314 1.17 18.72 2.78
CA PHE A 314 0.17 19.54 2.06
C PHE A 314 0.36 19.64 0.54
N ASN A 315 1.10 18.75 -0.09
CA ASN A 315 1.15 18.63 -1.55
C ASN A 315 -0.15 17.92 -2.02
N SER A 316 -1.25 18.67 -2.12
CA SER A 316 -2.60 18.11 -2.35
C SER A 316 -3.07 18.20 -3.80
N GLN A 317 -2.26 18.76 -4.68
CA GLN A 317 -2.47 18.86 -6.13
C GLN A 317 -1.14 18.79 -6.87
N GLU A 318 -1.19 18.48 -8.17
CA GLU A 318 0.00 18.47 -9.03
C GLU A 318 0.19 19.81 -9.77
N THR A 319 -0.88 20.55 -10.00
CA THR A 319 -0.85 21.89 -10.59
C THR A 319 0.02 22.83 -9.76
N ASN A 320 1.08 23.35 -10.38
CA ASN A 320 2.06 24.27 -9.75
C ASN A 320 2.74 23.72 -8.48
N ARG A 321 2.77 22.39 -8.28
CA ARG A 321 3.26 21.76 -7.04
C ARG A 321 4.64 22.23 -6.56
N GLY A 322 5.52 22.65 -7.48
CA GLY A 322 6.86 23.16 -7.14
C GLY A 322 6.91 24.62 -6.67
N THR A 323 5.82 25.37 -6.83
CA THR A 323 5.79 26.83 -6.56
C THR A 323 4.63 27.27 -5.71
N GLU A 324 3.56 26.49 -5.65
CA GLU A 324 2.39 26.81 -4.83
C GLU A 324 2.73 26.93 -3.34
N ASN A 325 1.98 27.78 -2.65
CA ASN A 325 2.11 28.00 -1.21
C ASN A 325 0.83 27.56 -0.50
N SER A 326 0.91 26.44 0.22
CA SER A 326 -0.19 25.92 1.04
C SER A 326 -0.25 26.64 2.39
N VAL A 327 -1.40 27.24 2.72
CA VAL A 327 -1.68 27.88 4.01
C VAL A 327 -2.77 27.11 4.73
N VAL A 328 -2.43 26.47 5.85
CA VAL A 328 -3.30 25.52 6.57
C VAL A 328 -3.34 25.88 8.06
N ASP A 329 -4.52 26.04 8.61
CA ASP A 329 -4.66 26.31 10.04
C ASP A 329 -4.22 25.10 10.90
N LYS A 330 -3.84 25.38 12.16
CA LYS A 330 -3.27 24.36 13.06
C LYS A 330 -4.23 23.22 13.37
N LYS A 331 -5.52 23.48 13.47
CA LYS A 331 -6.53 22.45 13.75
C LYS A 331 -6.67 21.50 12.56
N THR A 332 -6.86 22.05 11.37
CA THR A 332 -6.95 21.29 10.13
C THR A 332 -5.70 20.46 9.89
N ALA A 333 -4.51 21.02 10.06
CA ALA A 333 -3.26 20.30 9.93
C ALA A 333 -3.20 19.06 10.85
N ARG A 334 -3.54 19.21 12.13
CA ARG A 334 -3.38 18.16 13.15
C ARG A 334 -4.51 17.14 13.19
N GLU A 335 -5.71 17.50 12.76
CA GLU A 335 -6.85 16.61 12.79
C GLU A 335 -7.09 15.88 11.46
N LEU A 336 -6.63 16.46 10.33
CA LEU A 336 -6.91 15.92 9.00
C LEU A 336 -5.64 15.43 8.30
N TYR A 337 -4.57 16.23 8.20
CA TYR A 337 -3.44 15.90 7.33
C TYR A 337 -2.29 15.20 8.04
N PHE A 338 -2.02 15.48 9.32
CA PHE A 338 -0.92 14.86 10.06
C PHE A 338 -1.17 13.43 10.55
N PRO A 339 -2.40 12.98 10.85
CA PRO A 339 -2.59 11.69 11.51
C PRO A 339 -1.97 10.48 10.79
N PRO A 340 -1.98 10.34 9.44
CA PRO A 340 -1.30 9.24 8.78
C PRO A 340 0.23 9.28 8.94
N PHE A 341 0.83 10.48 8.99
CA PHE A 341 2.27 10.64 9.27
C PHE A 341 2.60 10.32 10.72
N VAL A 342 1.75 10.73 11.68
CA VAL A 342 1.88 10.33 13.09
C VAL A 342 1.85 8.82 13.21
N ALA A 343 0.94 8.15 12.50
CA ALA A 343 0.84 6.70 12.47
C ALA A 343 2.10 6.03 11.90
N ALA A 344 2.74 6.63 10.88
CA ALA A 344 4.02 6.16 10.37
C ALA A 344 5.13 6.29 11.41
N ILE A 345 5.19 7.42 12.15
CA ILE A 345 6.16 7.66 13.22
C ILE A 345 5.97 6.64 14.35
N GLU A 346 4.73 6.41 14.78
CA GLU A 346 4.38 5.40 15.81
C GLU A 346 4.73 3.98 15.36
N ALA A 347 4.67 3.68 14.04
CA ALA A 347 5.10 2.42 13.48
C ALA A 347 6.63 2.30 13.32
N GLY A 348 7.38 3.34 13.67
CA GLY A 348 8.84 3.36 13.61
C GLY A 348 9.42 3.62 12.23
N VAL A 349 8.77 4.43 11.38
CA VAL A 349 9.25 4.75 10.02
C VAL A 349 10.65 5.36 10.04
N GLY A 350 11.55 4.86 9.20
CA GLY A 350 12.95 5.28 9.16
C GLY A 350 13.21 6.60 8.46
N GLY A 351 12.40 6.95 7.44
CA GLY A 351 12.55 8.19 6.69
C GLY A 351 11.24 8.94 6.48
N ALA A 352 11.32 10.25 6.27
CA ALA A 352 10.23 11.09 5.82
C ALA A 352 10.70 11.96 4.64
N MET A 353 9.91 12.03 3.56
CA MET A 353 10.22 12.83 2.39
C MET A 353 9.44 14.14 2.46
N CYS A 354 10.16 15.27 2.47
CA CYS A 354 9.52 16.59 2.37
C CYS A 354 8.98 16.83 0.96
N SER A 355 7.90 17.57 0.85
CA SER A 355 7.15 17.77 -0.40
C SER A 355 7.69 18.93 -1.25
N TYR A 356 7.18 19.07 -2.48
CA TYR A 356 7.61 20.11 -3.42
C TYR A 356 7.10 21.51 -3.07
N ASN A 357 5.88 21.62 -2.55
CA ASN A 357 5.18 22.88 -2.31
C ASN A 357 5.82 23.73 -1.20
N LYS A 358 5.44 24.99 -1.15
CA LYS A 358 5.69 25.84 0.01
C LYS A 358 4.61 25.63 1.08
N VAL A 359 4.99 25.85 2.31
CA VAL A 359 4.09 25.91 3.48
C VAL A 359 4.36 27.23 4.17
N ASP A 360 3.31 28.06 4.29
CA ASP A 360 3.41 29.41 4.86
C ASP A 360 4.54 30.25 4.23
N GLY A 361 4.69 30.16 2.90
CA GLY A 361 5.63 30.93 2.10
C GLY A 361 7.03 30.34 1.96
N VAL A 362 7.36 29.24 2.67
CA VAL A 362 8.68 28.61 2.64
C VAL A 362 8.59 27.20 2.05
N HIS A 363 9.46 26.85 1.11
CA HIS A 363 9.51 25.48 0.54
C HIS A 363 9.59 24.44 1.65
N SER A 364 8.76 23.40 1.55
CA SER A 364 8.63 22.35 2.57
C SER A 364 9.99 21.78 3.00
N CYS A 365 10.89 21.51 2.05
CA CYS A 365 12.22 20.97 2.33
C CYS A 365 13.20 21.97 2.98
N SER A 366 12.79 23.23 3.16
CA SER A 366 13.61 24.29 3.79
C SER A 366 12.85 24.99 4.91
N ASN A 367 11.74 24.44 5.35
CA ASN A 367 10.87 25.04 6.35
C ASN A 367 11.18 24.53 7.75
N HIS A 368 11.89 25.35 8.53
CA HIS A 368 12.29 25.03 9.91
C HIS A 368 11.12 24.61 10.79
N HIS A 369 10.00 25.35 10.67
CA HIS A 369 8.83 25.07 11.49
C HIS A 369 8.29 23.66 11.27
N ILE A 370 8.06 23.25 10.02
CA ILE A 370 7.47 21.93 9.77
C ILE A 370 8.49 20.78 9.88
N LEU A 371 9.78 21.01 9.60
CA LEU A 371 10.79 19.95 9.66
C LEU A 371 11.34 19.74 11.06
N THR A 372 11.69 20.83 11.74
CA THR A 372 12.38 20.79 13.04
C THR A 372 11.40 20.88 14.21
N GLU A 373 10.58 21.93 14.25
CA GLU A 373 9.68 22.15 15.41
C GLU A 373 8.52 21.15 15.43
N VAL A 374 7.86 20.94 14.30
CA VAL A 374 6.69 20.04 14.24
C VAL A 374 7.14 18.58 14.09
N LEU A 375 7.78 18.20 12.97
CA LEU A 375 8.04 16.79 12.67
C LEU A 375 8.98 16.14 13.68
N LYS A 376 10.16 16.76 13.88
CA LYS A 376 11.17 16.21 14.80
C LYS A 376 10.86 16.51 16.26
N GLY A 377 10.35 17.72 16.55
CA GLY A 377 10.08 18.18 17.92
C GLY A 377 8.72 17.73 18.45
N GLU A 378 7.61 18.28 17.90
CA GLU A 378 6.25 18.00 18.41
C GLU A 378 5.82 16.55 18.20
N LEU A 379 6.08 15.99 17.00
CA LEU A 379 5.68 14.61 16.66
C LEU A 379 6.72 13.56 17.04
N GLY A 380 7.92 13.97 17.48
CA GLY A 380 8.95 13.06 17.98
C GLY A 380 9.58 12.14 16.93
N PHE A 381 9.64 12.55 15.66
CA PHE A 381 10.25 11.77 14.59
C PHE A 381 11.74 11.53 14.82
N GLN A 382 12.15 10.28 14.92
CA GLN A 382 13.52 9.89 15.24
C GLN A 382 14.37 9.55 14.00
N GLY A 383 13.72 9.24 12.86
CA GLY A 383 14.37 8.99 11.59
C GLY A 383 14.93 10.24 10.92
N PHE A 384 15.33 10.13 9.66
CA PHE A 384 15.89 11.23 8.87
C PHE A 384 14.86 11.81 7.89
N VAL A 385 14.97 13.10 7.61
CA VAL A 385 14.20 13.79 6.58
C VAL A 385 15.03 13.85 5.30
N GLN A 386 14.51 13.29 4.21
CA GLN A 386 15.09 13.45 2.88
C GLN A 386 14.24 14.39 2.02
N SER A 387 14.88 15.07 1.04
CA SER A 387 14.14 15.84 0.06
C SER A 387 13.43 14.93 -0.95
N ASP A 388 12.30 15.39 -1.47
CA ASP A 388 11.86 14.91 -2.77
C ASP A 388 12.87 15.30 -3.85
N TRP A 389 12.86 14.64 -5.02
CA TRP A 389 13.83 14.83 -6.08
C TRP A 389 13.75 16.25 -6.62
N TRP A 390 14.88 16.97 -6.55
CA TRP A 390 14.99 18.38 -6.95
C TRP A 390 14.13 19.37 -6.14
N ALA A 391 13.64 18.99 -4.96
CA ALA A 391 12.84 19.86 -4.11
C ALA A 391 13.65 20.83 -3.24
N VAL A 392 14.98 20.85 -3.36
CA VAL A 392 15.86 21.77 -2.65
C VAL A 392 16.10 23.01 -3.50
N HIS A 393 15.48 24.12 -3.14
CA HIS A 393 15.54 25.38 -3.87
C HIS A 393 16.35 26.46 -3.15
N GLN A 394 16.67 26.26 -1.88
CA GLN A 394 17.40 27.21 -1.02
C GLN A 394 18.17 26.43 0.07
N PRO A 395 19.09 27.07 0.83
CA PRO A 395 19.78 26.42 1.92
C PRO A 395 18.79 25.81 2.91
N SER A 396 18.84 24.50 3.10
CA SER A 396 17.85 23.71 3.86
C SER A 396 18.47 22.84 4.94
N PHE A 397 19.79 22.64 4.88
CA PHE A 397 20.50 21.80 5.85
C PHE A 397 20.30 22.25 7.31
N VAL A 398 20.46 23.56 7.56
CA VAL A 398 20.31 24.13 8.91
C VAL A 398 18.84 24.20 9.37
N GLU A 399 17.91 24.13 8.43
CA GLU A 399 16.47 24.19 8.71
C GLU A 399 15.85 22.85 9.08
N GLY A 400 16.62 21.75 8.94
CA GLY A 400 16.16 20.45 9.41
C GLY A 400 16.16 19.34 8.36
N LEU A 401 16.50 19.62 7.10
CA LEU A 401 16.68 18.60 6.08
C LEU A 401 17.96 17.80 6.37
N ASP A 402 17.87 16.47 6.42
CA ASP A 402 18.99 15.60 6.75
C ASP A 402 19.71 15.06 5.51
N GLN A 403 18.98 14.88 4.39
CA GLN A 403 19.52 14.30 3.17
C GLN A 403 18.88 14.92 1.92
N GLU A 404 19.73 15.31 0.95
CA GLU A 404 19.27 15.83 -0.33
C GLU A 404 19.34 14.75 -1.40
N MET A 405 18.24 14.58 -2.14
CA MET A 405 18.13 13.68 -3.27
C MET A 405 17.74 14.43 -4.54
N PRO A 406 18.24 13.98 -5.67
CA PRO A 406 19.14 12.83 -5.93
C PRO A 406 20.64 13.14 -5.88
N GLY A 407 21.09 14.22 -5.28
CA GLY A 407 22.44 14.73 -5.31
C GLY A 407 22.67 15.77 -6.41
N ALA A 408 21.60 16.42 -6.86
CA ALA A 408 21.63 17.39 -7.96
C ALA A 408 21.87 18.84 -7.51
N ALA A 409 21.71 19.14 -6.22
CA ALA A 409 21.84 20.48 -5.66
C ALA A 409 22.81 20.56 -4.47
N PRO A 410 24.01 19.93 -4.54
CA PRO A 410 24.90 19.84 -3.39
C PRO A 410 25.39 21.21 -2.90
N GLU A 411 25.63 22.17 -3.80
CA GLU A 411 26.09 23.51 -3.44
C GLU A 411 25.01 24.33 -2.73
N VAL A 412 23.74 24.10 -3.04
CA VAL A 412 22.59 24.73 -2.38
C VAL A 412 22.38 24.11 -1.01
N PHE A 413 22.43 22.80 -0.90
CA PHE A 413 22.20 22.05 0.33
C PHE A 413 23.41 22.06 1.26
N LEU A 414 24.57 21.58 0.82
CA LEU A 414 25.79 21.42 1.59
C LEU A 414 26.87 22.36 1.07
N SER A 415 26.80 23.66 1.34
CA SER A 415 27.98 24.52 1.12
C SER A 415 29.08 24.19 2.15
N ALA A 416 30.32 24.22 1.73
CA ALA A 416 31.47 24.00 2.63
C ALA A 416 31.44 24.95 3.85
N SER A 417 30.83 26.14 3.70
CA SER A 417 30.65 27.07 4.80
C SER A 417 29.58 26.61 5.81
N ASN A 418 28.57 25.87 5.39
CA ASN A 418 27.54 25.38 6.29
C ASN A 418 28.02 24.19 7.09
N THR A 419 28.68 23.21 6.46
CA THR A 419 29.18 22.01 7.17
C THR A 419 30.28 22.36 8.18
N SER A 420 31.18 23.28 7.86
CA SER A 420 32.25 23.73 8.76
C SER A 420 31.74 24.60 9.92
N LYS A 421 30.66 25.35 9.73
CA LYS A 421 30.07 26.20 10.77
C LYS A 421 29.11 25.45 11.70
N HIS A 422 28.55 24.32 11.22
CA HIS A 422 27.51 23.54 11.92
C HIS A 422 27.88 22.06 12.00
N PRO A 423 29.02 21.68 12.57
CA PRO A 423 29.45 20.28 12.68
C PRO A 423 28.47 19.45 13.53
N GLU A 424 27.83 20.05 14.53
CA GLU A 424 26.80 19.42 15.35
C GLU A 424 25.56 19.04 14.54
N ARG A 425 25.22 19.85 13.51
CA ARG A 425 24.09 19.54 12.63
C ARG A 425 24.43 18.41 11.65
N VAL A 426 25.71 18.33 11.21
CA VAL A 426 26.22 17.19 10.44
C VAL A 426 26.10 15.92 11.27
N ASP A 427 26.53 15.97 12.51
CA ASP A 427 26.48 14.83 13.43
C ASP A 427 25.03 14.40 13.75
N ASP A 428 24.09 15.32 13.90
CA ASP A 428 22.66 15.00 14.07
C ASP A 428 22.08 14.30 12.82
N ALA A 429 22.30 14.86 11.61
CA ALA A 429 21.79 14.29 10.38
C ALA A 429 22.34 12.88 10.12
N VAL A 430 23.65 12.70 10.26
CA VAL A 430 24.31 11.39 10.10
C VAL A 430 23.83 10.41 11.16
N THR A 431 23.68 10.87 12.41
CA THR A 431 23.13 10.01 13.49
C THR A 431 21.74 9.51 13.13
N ARG A 432 20.84 10.35 12.62
CA ARG A 432 19.49 9.97 12.20
C ARG A 432 19.49 8.95 11.05
N ILE A 433 20.33 9.18 10.03
CA ILE A 433 20.46 8.25 8.89
C ILE A 433 20.98 6.89 9.38
N LEU A 434 22.06 6.86 10.16
CA LEU A 434 22.63 5.62 10.67
C LEU A 434 21.67 4.91 11.65
N ALA A 435 20.99 5.66 12.51
CA ALA A 435 20.02 5.09 13.42
C ALA A 435 18.86 4.41 12.66
N ALA A 436 18.36 5.05 11.60
CA ALA A 436 17.35 4.45 10.74
C ALA A 436 17.84 3.17 10.06
N MET A 437 19.10 3.15 9.56
CA MET A 437 19.71 1.96 8.98
C MET A 437 19.82 0.82 10.02
N TYR A 438 20.24 1.12 11.23
CA TYR A 438 20.37 0.12 12.30
C TYR A 438 19.02 -0.33 12.83
N HIS A 439 18.03 0.56 12.90
CA HIS A 439 16.67 0.24 13.34
C HIS A 439 16.06 -0.91 12.56
N VAL A 440 16.23 -0.92 11.23
CA VAL A 440 15.74 -1.98 10.34
C VAL A 440 16.78 -3.07 10.05
N ASN A 441 17.94 -3.05 10.70
CA ASN A 441 19.05 -3.99 10.49
C ASN A 441 19.57 -4.01 9.02
N LEU A 442 19.58 -2.87 8.36
CA LEU A 442 19.94 -2.70 6.95
C LEU A 442 21.36 -3.20 6.62
N PRO A 443 22.40 -3.03 7.48
CA PRO A 443 23.73 -3.55 7.20
C PRO A 443 23.78 -5.07 6.93
N GLU A 444 22.90 -5.85 7.58
CA GLU A 444 22.83 -7.31 7.41
C GLU A 444 21.97 -7.72 6.21
N THR A 445 21.00 -6.89 5.83
CA THR A 445 20.04 -7.22 4.77
C THR A 445 20.46 -6.71 3.39
N SER A 446 21.28 -5.67 3.33
CA SER A 446 21.75 -5.06 2.08
C SER A 446 22.54 -6.06 1.23
N LYS A 447 22.29 -6.07 -0.07
CA LYS A 447 22.84 -7.09 -1.01
C LYS A 447 23.96 -6.59 -1.87
N CYS A 448 23.96 -5.31 -2.22
CA CYS A 448 24.95 -4.71 -3.12
C CYS A 448 25.10 -3.20 -2.89
N SER A 449 26.15 -2.65 -3.47
CA SER A 449 26.34 -1.19 -3.58
C SER A 449 26.67 -0.84 -5.03
N PRO A 450 26.00 0.17 -5.63
CA PRO A 450 26.31 0.59 -6.98
C PRO A 450 27.79 0.99 -7.13
N PRO A 451 28.43 0.73 -8.28
CA PRO A 451 27.85 0.21 -9.53
C PRO A 451 27.69 -1.34 -9.57
N ASN A 452 28.01 -2.08 -8.51
CA ASN A 452 28.09 -3.55 -8.49
C ASN A 452 26.74 -4.20 -8.11
N CYS A 453 25.62 -3.65 -8.64
CA CYS A 453 24.26 -4.16 -8.34
C CYS A 453 23.60 -4.89 -9.52
N SER A 454 24.32 -5.10 -10.64
CA SER A 454 23.73 -5.65 -11.87
C SER A 454 22.99 -6.97 -11.64
N ASP A 455 23.65 -7.90 -10.93
CA ASP A 455 23.11 -9.28 -10.71
C ASP A 455 21.85 -9.29 -9.84
N TRP A 456 21.71 -8.29 -8.98
CA TRP A 456 20.52 -8.12 -8.16
C TRP A 456 19.42 -7.38 -8.91
N PHE A 457 19.77 -6.29 -9.60
CA PHE A 457 18.82 -5.43 -10.28
C PHE A 457 18.01 -6.15 -11.37
N VAL A 458 18.66 -7.07 -12.12
CA VAL A 458 18.04 -7.82 -13.22
C VAL A 458 17.25 -9.06 -12.75
N ARG A 459 17.35 -9.46 -11.49
CA ARG A 459 16.67 -10.66 -10.99
C ARG A 459 15.20 -10.62 -11.24
N ASP A 460 14.65 -11.75 -11.63
CA ASP A 460 13.21 -11.98 -11.57
C ASP A 460 12.82 -12.24 -10.11
N VAL A 461 11.98 -11.40 -9.56
CA VAL A 461 11.40 -11.50 -8.21
C VAL A 461 9.90 -11.71 -8.24
N ALA A 462 9.31 -11.80 -9.44
CA ALA A 462 7.94 -12.26 -9.60
C ALA A 462 7.86 -13.76 -9.27
N SER A 463 6.73 -14.19 -8.76
CA SER A 463 6.46 -15.58 -8.45
C SER A 463 4.97 -15.90 -8.53
N GLU A 464 4.63 -17.17 -8.68
CA GLU A 464 3.24 -17.61 -8.65
C GLU A 464 2.52 -17.23 -7.35
N SER A 465 3.23 -17.28 -6.21
CA SER A 465 2.65 -16.86 -4.93
C SER A 465 2.41 -15.35 -4.87
N HIS A 466 3.25 -14.53 -5.51
CA HIS A 466 3.03 -13.09 -5.62
C HIS A 466 1.84 -12.80 -6.55
N ALA A 467 1.74 -13.47 -7.69
CA ALA A 467 0.61 -13.35 -8.61
C ALA A 467 -0.71 -13.74 -7.94
N ALA A 468 -0.72 -14.84 -7.19
CA ALA A 468 -1.91 -15.26 -6.44
C ALA A 468 -2.30 -14.25 -5.34
N LEU A 469 -1.33 -13.65 -4.66
CA LEU A 469 -1.61 -12.59 -3.69
C LEU A 469 -2.12 -11.33 -4.39
N ALA A 470 -1.54 -10.93 -5.52
CA ALA A 470 -2.00 -9.78 -6.31
C ALA A 470 -3.45 -9.97 -6.76
N GLU A 471 -3.80 -11.15 -7.27
CA GLU A 471 -5.16 -11.50 -7.67
C GLU A 471 -6.14 -11.43 -6.49
N LYS A 472 -5.77 -12.00 -5.34
CA LYS A 472 -6.58 -11.93 -4.11
C LYS A 472 -6.80 -10.48 -3.68
N LEU A 473 -5.76 -9.66 -3.66
CA LEU A 473 -5.83 -8.25 -3.23
C LEU A 473 -6.67 -7.42 -4.20
N ALA A 474 -6.48 -7.59 -5.52
CA ALA A 474 -7.31 -6.94 -6.53
C ALA A 474 -8.79 -7.32 -6.38
N THR A 475 -9.08 -8.61 -6.16
CA THR A 475 -10.44 -9.12 -5.94
C THR A 475 -11.08 -8.53 -4.68
N GLU A 476 -10.33 -8.46 -3.57
CA GLU A 476 -10.81 -7.90 -2.29
C GLU A 476 -10.97 -6.36 -2.33
N ALA A 477 -10.34 -5.69 -3.28
CA ALA A 477 -10.42 -4.25 -3.49
C ALA A 477 -11.61 -3.83 -4.38
N ILE A 478 -12.24 -4.76 -5.11
CA ILE A 478 -13.40 -4.46 -5.94
C ILE A 478 -14.55 -3.97 -5.07
N VAL A 479 -15.08 -2.80 -5.40
CA VAL A 479 -16.23 -2.19 -4.74
C VAL A 479 -17.47 -2.34 -5.62
N LEU A 480 -18.47 -3.08 -5.15
CA LEU A 480 -19.78 -3.14 -5.77
C LEU A 480 -20.60 -1.92 -5.34
N LEU A 481 -20.80 -0.97 -6.26
CA LEU A 481 -21.52 0.29 -5.97
C LEU A 481 -23.04 0.12 -6.12
N LYS A 482 -23.48 -0.65 -7.09
CA LYS A 482 -24.89 -0.90 -7.39
C LYS A 482 -25.08 -2.32 -7.92
N ASN A 483 -26.17 -2.96 -7.51
CA ASN A 483 -26.59 -4.27 -8.01
C ASN A 483 -28.13 -4.38 -7.97
N ARG A 484 -28.78 -3.88 -9.03
CA ARG A 484 -30.22 -3.90 -9.13
C ARG A 484 -30.72 -5.31 -9.53
N ASP A 485 -31.80 -5.75 -8.89
CA ASP A 485 -32.50 -7.00 -9.17
C ASP A 485 -31.57 -8.24 -9.11
N GLU A 486 -30.51 -8.18 -8.27
CA GLU A 486 -29.49 -9.23 -8.12
C GLU A 486 -28.90 -9.64 -9.49
N LEU A 487 -28.66 -8.67 -10.40
CA LEU A 487 -28.05 -8.91 -11.71
C LEU A 487 -26.72 -9.63 -11.60
N LEU A 488 -25.96 -9.33 -10.56
CA LEU A 488 -24.73 -10.02 -10.16
C LEU A 488 -24.96 -10.86 -8.90
N PRO A 489 -24.27 -12.00 -8.78
CA PRO A 489 -23.34 -12.61 -9.75
C PRO A 489 -24.08 -13.14 -10.99
N ILE A 490 -23.34 -13.20 -12.11
CA ILE A 490 -23.89 -13.63 -13.41
C ILE A 490 -24.61 -14.96 -13.25
N SER A 491 -25.88 -14.99 -13.69
CA SER A 491 -26.71 -16.18 -13.61
C SER A 491 -26.24 -17.27 -14.56
N LYS A 492 -26.33 -18.54 -14.15
CA LYS A 492 -26.09 -19.72 -15.01
C LYS A 492 -27.04 -19.81 -16.23
N SER A 493 -28.14 -19.03 -16.24
CA SER A 493 -29.05 -18.93 -17.38
C SER A 493 -28.50 -18.08 -18.54
N VAL A 494 -27.53 -17.19 -18.27
CA VAL A 494 -26.85 -16.36 -19.27
C VAL A 494 -26.09 -17.25 -20.23
N LYS A 495 -26.24 -17.02 -21.54
CA LYS A 495 -25.55 -17.77 -22.58
C LYS A 495 -24.62 -16.91 -23.42
N LYS A 496 -24.89 -15.61 -23.48
CA LYS A 496 -24.11 -14.65 -24.27
C LYS A 496 -23.81 -13.41 -23.45
N ILE A 497 -22.55 -13.03 -23.45
CA ILE A 497 -22.07 -11.80 -22.77
C ILE A 497 -21.41 -10.92 -23.83
N ALA A 498 -21.89 -9.69 -23.98
CA ALA A 498 -21.19 -8.66 -24.75
C ALA A 498 -20.18 -7.95 -23.86
N ILE A 499 -18.88 -7.92 -24.24
CA ILE A 499 -17.83 -7.17 -23.58
C ILE A 499 -17.43 -6.00 -24.48
N ILE A 500 -17.60 -4.79 -23.97
CA ILE A 500 -17.60 -3.55 -24.75
C ILE A 500 -16.65 -2.52 -24.13
N GLY A 501 -15.97 -1.73 -24.96
CA GLY A 501 -15.10 -0.63 -24.60
C GLY A 501 -13.62 -0.95 -24.81
N SER A 502 -12.85 0.06 -25.25
CA SER A 502 -11.41 -0.08 -25.53
C SER A 502 -10.59 -0.46 -24.29
N VAL A 503 -11.04 -0.06 -23.11
CA VAL A 503 -10.40 -0.39 -21.82
C VAL A 503 -10.43 -1.89 -21.53
N ALA A 504 -11.40 -2.63 -22.11
CA ALA A 504 -11.54 -4.07 -21.87
C ALA A 504 -10.32 -4.88 -22.30
N ASP A 505 -9.60 -4.46 -23.34
CA ASP A 505 -8.44 -5.15 -23.89
C ASP A 505 -7.24 -4.21 -24.10
N SER A 506 -7.15 -3.18 -23.29
CA SER A 506 -6.02 -2.25 -23.31
C SER A 506 -4.74 -2.92 -22.82
N GLU A 507 -3.63 -2.70 -23.51
CA GLU A 507 -2.32 -3.18 -23.11
C GLU A 507 -1.71 -2.28 -22.03
N SER A 508 -0.89 -2.86 -21.13
CA SER A 508 -0.06 -2.10 -20.22
C SER A 508 1.06 -1.38 -20.97
N TYR A 509 1.37 -0.15 -20.55
CA TYR A 509 2.44 0.61 -21.19
C TYR A 509 3.80 -0.04 -20.92
N ASP A 510 4.63 -0.02 -21.97
CA ASP A 510 6.04 -0.34 -21.86
C ASP A 510 6.81 0.96 -21.55
N PRO A 511 7.74 0.97 -20.60
CA PRO A 511 8.59 2.13 -20.31
C PRO A 511 9.58 2.39 -21.43
N ALA A 512 9.17 2.30 -22.69
CA ALA A 512 10.00 2.39 -23.90
C ALA A 512 11.06 3.48 -23.78
N GLY A 513 12.29 3.05 -23.59
CA GLY A 513 13.48 3.87 -23.68
C GLY A 513 13.84 4.65 -22.44
N ALA A 514 14.80 4.12 -21.75
CA ALA A 514 15.79 4.77 -20.89
C ALA A 514 15.58 6.26 -20.61
N THR A 515 15.65 6.64 -19.48
CA THR A 515 15.65 7.87 -18.72
C THR A 515 14.41 7.99 -17.87
N GLN A 516 14.32 7.07 -16.90
CA GLN A 516 13.38 7.16 -15.79
C GLN A 516 11.90 7.21 -16.14
N GLY A 517 11.52 6.67 -17.31
CA GLY A 517 10.12 6.62 -17.70
C GLY A 517 9.48 7.99 -17.92
N LEU A 518 10.25 9.02 -18.27
CA LEU A 518 9.74 10.33 -18.69
C LEU A 518 9.06 10.25 -20.08
N GLY A 519 8.29 9.20 -20.31
CA GLY A 519 7.48 9.02 -21.51
C GLY A 519 6.01 9.30 -21.22
N LYS A 520 5.14 8.80 -22.12
CA LYS A 520 3.68 8.88 -21.94
C LYS A 520 3.22 8.33 -20.59
N SER A 521 3.86 7.26 -20.10
CA SER A 521 3.56 6.64 -18.81
C SER A 521 3.81 7.56 -17.59
N TRP A 522 4.60 8.63 -17.73
CA TRP A 522 4.77 9.60 -16.65
C TRP A 522 3.51 10.42 -16.39
N PHE A 523 2.87 10.88 -17.47
CA PHE A 523 1.76 11.84 -17.37
C PHE A 523 0.38 11.19 -17.33
N SER A 524 0.24 9.93 -17.72
CA SER A 524 -1.07 9.30 -17.81
C SER A 524 -1.18 7.89 -17.22
N GLY A 525 -0.08 7.17 -16.99
CA GLY A 525 -0.17 5.76 -16.59
C GLY A 525 -0.93 4.89 -17.60
N ASP A 526 -1.49 3.79 -17.10
CA ASP A 526 -2.41 2.93 -17.84
C ASP A 526 -3.60 2.53 -16.95
N TYR A 527 -4.47 1.64 -17.42
CA TYR A 527 -5.65 1.20 -16.66
C TYR A 527 -5.34 0.13 -15.60
N TYR A 528 -4.08 -0.18 -15.37
CA TYR A 528 -3.60 -1.19 -14.42
C TYR A 528 -2.70 -0.59 -13.35
N SER A 529 -1.91 0.43 -13.72
CA SER A 529 -0.97 1.14 -12.88
C SER A 529 -0.98 2.64 -13.20
N GLY A 530 -0.94 3.49 -12.18
CA GLY A 530 -0.83 4.94 -12.36
C GLY A 530 0.47 5.34 -13.03
N GLY A 531 0.60 6.60 -13.43
CA GLY A 531 1.80 7.14 -14.07
C GLY A 531 2.84 7.68 -13.07
N GLY A 532 3.87 8.29 -13.61
CA GLY A 532 4.90 8.94 -12.80
C GLY A 532 5.81 7.96 -12.05
N SER A 533 6.22 8.36 -10.87
CA SER A 533 7.02 7.53 -9.97
C SER A 533 6.26 6.28 -9.47
N GLY A 534 4.92 6.30 -9.53
CA GLY A 534 4.06 5.17 -9.17
C GLY A 534 3.85 4.13 -10.29
N HIS A 535 4.45 4.29 -11.48
CA HIS A 535 4.17 3.39 -12.60
C HIS A 535 4.94 2.08 -12.51
N LEU A 536 4.20 0.96 -12.49
CA LEU A 536 4.76 -0.40 -12.56
C LEU A 536 4.53 -1.00 -13.94
N THR A 537 5.52 -1.71 -14.44
CA THR A 537 5.48 -2.32 -15.78
C THR A 537 5.60 -3.83 -15.69
N GLY A 538 4.62 -4.53 -16.24
CA GLY A 538 4.60 -5.99 -16.26
C GLY A 538 3.61 -6.56 -17.26
N ASN A 539 3.45 -7.87 -17.23
CA ASN A 539 2.42 -8.55 -17.97
C ASN A 539 1.09 -8.46 -17.21
N VAL A 540 0.02 -8.11 -17.90
CA VAL A 540 -1.30 -7.96 -17.28
C VAL A 540 -2.29 -8.93 -17.92
N THR A 541 -3.24 -9.41 -17.14
CA THR A 541 -4.43 -10.10 -17.66
C THR A 541 -5.50 -9.05 -17.92
N THR A 542 -5.83 -8.79 -19.17
CA THR A 542 -6.87 -7.80 -19.52
C THR A 542 -8.25 -8.26 -19.06
N THR A 543 -9.18 -7.33 -18.93
CA THR A 543 -10.56 -7.66 -18.55
C THR A 543 -11.20 -8.61 -19.55
N LEU A 544 -10.98 -8.39 -20.84
CA LEU A 544 -11.48 -9.28 -21.89
C LEU A 544 -10.90 -10.69 -21.79
N GLN A 545 -9.58 -10.81 -21.53
CA GLN A 545 -8.91 -12.11 -21.36
C GLN A 545 -9.46 -12.87 -20.15
N GLY A 546 -9.52 -12.21 -18.97
CA GLY A 546 -9.98 -12.82 -17.74
C GLY A 546 -11.44 -13.29 -17.83
N LEU A 547 -12.34 -12.43 -18.32
CA LEU A 547 -13.74 -12.75 -18.49
C LEU A 547 -13.96 -13.85 -19.52
N SER A 548 -13.24 -13.80 -20.66
CA SER A 548 -13.34 -14.83 -21.70
C SER A 548 -12.91 -16.20 -21.21
N ALA A 549 -11.79 -16.26 -20.48
CA ALA A 549 -11.30 -17.50 -19.90
C ALA A 549 -12.31 -18.10 -18.91
N ARG A 550 -12.92 -17.26 -18.04
CA ARG A 550 -13.90 -17.72 -17.06
C ARG A 550 -15.24 -18.14 -17.70
N ALA A 551 -15.71 -17.37 -18.69
CA ALA A 551 -16.94 -17.65 -19.44
C ALA A 551 -16.86 -18.97 -20.19
N ALA A 552 -15.69 -19.31 -20.76
CA ALA A 552 -15.47 -20.57 -21.45
C ALA A 552 -15.71 -21.80 -20.55
N LEU A 553 -15.39 -21.71 -19.25
CA LEU A 553 -15.62 -22.79 -18.27
C LEU A 553 -17.12 -23.04 -18.03
N GLU A 554 -17.95 -22.02 -18.23
CA GLU A 554 -19.42 -22.10 -18.07
C GLU A 554 -20.14 -22.34 -19.44
N GLY A 555 -19.39 -22.42 -20.54
CA GLY A 555 -19.96 -22.55 -21.89
C GLY A 555 -20.74 -21.32 -22.36
N ILE A 556 -20.34 -20.13 -21.91
CA ILE A 556 -20.93 -18.84 -22.26
C ILE A 556 -20.17 -18.24 -23.45
N GLU A 557 -20.92 -17.83 -24.48
CA GLU A 557 -20.37 -17.16 -25.66
C GLU A 557 -20.02 -15.70 -25.33
N ILE A 558 -18.81 -15.28 -25.70
CA ILE A 558 -18.38 -13.86 -25.60
C ILE A 558 -18.52 -13.18 -26.95
N ILE A 559 -19.23 -12.05 -26.95
CA ILE A 559 -19.34 -11.11 -28.06
C ILE A 559 -18.43 -9.94 -27.71
N SER A 560 -17.29 -9.82 -28.40
CA SER A 560 -16.30 -8.81 -28.03
C SER A 560 -16.39 -7.60 -28.95
N SER A 561 -16.44 -6.40 -28.35
CA SER A 561 -16.37 -5.10 -29.05
C SER A 561 -15.40 -4.18 -28.26
N PRO A 562 -14.07 -4.45 -28.28
CA PRO A 562 -13.08 -3.68 -27.51
C PRO A 562 -12.78 -2.35 -28.21
N THR A 563 -13.80 -1.53 -28.40
CA THR A 563 -13.76 -0.23 -29.07
C THR A 563 -14.78 0.71 -28.45
N ASP A 564 -14.54 2.01 -28.56
CA ASP A 564 -15.45 3.06 -28.07
C ASP A 564 -16.40 3.57 -29.17
N ASN A 565 -16.52 2.83 -30.32
CA ASN A 565 -17.47 3.12 -31.35
C ASN A 565 -18.89 2.78 -30.89
N LEU A 566 -19.75 3.80 -30.78
CA LEU A 566 -21.10 3.66 -30.24
C LEU A 566 -21.98 2.68 -31.03
N THR A 567 -21.89 2.71 -32.37
CA THR A 567 -22.69 1.78 -33.26
C THR A 567 -22.27 0.33 -33.04
N ALA A 568 -20.95 0.06 -32.99
CA ALA A 568 -20.45 -1.28 -32.73
C ALA A 568 -20.80 -1.77 -31.29
N ALA A 569 -20.78 -0.85 -30.34
CA ALA A 569 -21.16 -1.12 -28.94
C ALA A 569 -22.65 -1.52 -28.84
N GLU A 570 -23.54 -0.75 -29.45
CA GLU A 570 -24.97 -1.06 -29.52
C GLU A 570 -25.25 -2.40 -30.19
N GLU A 571 -24.57 -2.69 -31.31
CA GLU A 571 -24.75 -3.95 -32.04
C GLU A 571 -24.29 -5.15 -31.19
N ALA A 572 -23.15 -5.04 -30.51
CA ALA A 572 -22.68 -6.06 -29.59
C ALA A 572 -23.65 -6.26 -28.41
N ALA A 573 -24.16 -5.16 -27.83
CA ALA A 573 -25.11 -5.19 -26.71
C ALA A 573 -26.42 -5.88 -27.10
N ARG A 574 -26.95 -5.68 -28.33
CA ARG A 574 -28.17 -6.35 -28.81
C ARG A 574 -28.03 -7.87 -28.91
N GLN A 575 -26.82 -8.38 -29.11
CA GLN A 575 -26.55 -9.81 -29.28
C GLN A 575 -26.33 -10.54 -27.93
N GLY A 576 -25.96 -9.81 -26.84
CA GLY A 576 -25.73 -10.37 -25.50
C GLY A 576 -27.01 -10.46 -24.67
N ASP A 577 -27.12 -11.49 -23.84
CA ASP A 577 -28.11 -11.54 -22.77
C ASP A 577 -27.82 -10.46 -21.70
N ILE A 578 -26.55 -10.17 -21.50
CA ILE A 578 -26.02 -9.06 -20.68
C ILE A 578 -24.91 -8.32 -21.44
N ALA A 579 -24.78 -7.04 -21.16
CA ALA A 579 -23.70 -6.21 -21.69
C ALA A 579 -22.79 -5.74 -20.56
N ILE A 580 -21.48 -5.97 -20.69
CA ILE A 580 -20.46 -5.49 -19.77
C ILE A 580 -19.70 -4.38 -20.46
N VAL A 581 -19.84 -3.14 -19.97
CA VAL A 581 -19.12 -1.97 -20.46
C VAL A 581 -17.93 -1.73 -19.57
N VAL A 582 -16.73 -1.77 -20.14
CA VAL A 582 -15.47 -1.55 -19.41
C VAL A 582 -14.95 -0.17 -19.78
N VAL A 583 -14.82 0.69 -18.77
CA VAL A 583 -14.40 2.07 -18.92
C VAL A 583 -13.32 2.41 -17.91
N GLY A 584 -12.64 3.52 -18.08
CA GLY A 584 -11.54 3.86 -17.18
C GLY A 584 -11.23 5.34 -17.12
N ALA A 585 -10.32 5.65 -16.20
CA ALA A 585 -9.62 6.92 -16.11
C ALA A 585 -8.21 6.66 -15.64
N THR A 586 -7.24 7.23 -16.36
CA THR A 586 -5.81 7.14 -16.02
C THR A 586 -5.37 8.38 -15.26
N SER A 587 -4.20 8.31 -14.65
CA SER A 587 -3.56 9.42 -13.98
C SER A 587 -2.04 9.28 -13.98
N GLY A 588 -1.34 10.38 -13.75
CA GLY A 588 0.11 10.40 -13.78
C GLY A 588 0.72 11.27 -12.71
N GLU A 589 1.79 11.92 -13.01
CA GLU A 589 2.50 12.82 -12.12
C GLU A 589 2.79 14.16 -12.81
N SER A 590 2.81 15.22 -12.05
CA SER A 590 3.07 16.60 -12.48
C SER A 590 1.89 17.33 -13.18
N VAL A 591 0.75 16.68 -13.33
CA VAL A 591 -0.45 17.26 -13.96
C VAL A 591 -1.69 16.75 -13.23
N ASP A 592 -2.61 17.64 -12.87
CA ASP A 592 -3.92 17.22 -12.36
C ASP A 592 -4.86 16.85 -13.51
N ARG A 593 -5.82 15.97 -13.23
CA ARG A 593 -6.84 15.59 -14.20
C ARG A 593 -7.66 16.83 -14.62
N PRO A 594 -7.95 16.97 -15.92
CA PRO A 594 -8.69 18.14 -16.41
C PRO A 594 -10.13 18.20 -15.89
N ASN A 595 -10.73 17.04 -15.61
CA ASN A 595 -12.07 16.87 -15.06
C ASN A 595 -12.23 15.49 -14.42
N LEU A 596 -13.39 15.18 -13.88
CA LEU A 596 -13.73 13.88 -13.28
C LEU A 596 -14.52 12.96 -14.24
N THR A 597 -14.54 13.21 -15.55
CA THR A 597 -15.22 12.33 -16.51
C THR A 597 -14.40 11.08 -16.82
N LEU A 598 -15.08 10.05 -17.30
CA LEU A 598 -14.42 8.87 -17.87
C LEU A 598 -13.75 9.23 -19.20
N GLU A 599 -12.64 8.57 -19.50
CA GLU A 599 -11.89 8.78 -20.73
C GLU A 599 -12.62 8.17 -21.95
N ASN A 600 -12.15 8.54 -23.15
CA ASN A 600 -12.59 7.96 -24.43
C ASN A 600 -14.11 8.01 -24.63
N ALA A 601 -14.76 9.10 -24.22
CA ALA A 601 -16.21 9.22 -24.26
C ALA A 601 -16.94 8.07 -23.52
N GLY A 602 -16.38 7.61 -22.42
CA GLY A 602 -16.90 6.47 -21.66
C GLY A 602 -18.32 6.67 -21.14
N ASN A 603 -18.71 7.91 -20.81
CA ASN A 603 -20.07 8.21 -20.41
C ASN A 603 -21.07 7.97 -21.54
N GLU A 604 -20.77 8.47 -22.73
CA GLU A 604 -21.58 8.31 -23.94
C GLU A 604 -21.65 6.85 -24.36
N LEU A 605 -20.56 6.10 -24.22
CA LEU A 605 -20.52 4.66 -24.49
C LEU A 605 -21.48 3.88 -23.58
N ILE A 606 -21.46 4.19 -22.28
CA ILE A 606 -22.36 3.57 -21.29
C ILE A 606 -23.82 3.91 -21.61
N GLU A 607 -24.11 5.18 -21.92
CA GLU A 607 -25.46 5.64 -22.23
C GLU A 607 -26.01 4.95 -23.50
N ALA A 608 -25.20 4.81 -24.55
CA ALA A 608 -25.58 4.12 -25.81
C ALA A 608 -25.89 2.64 -25.52
N VAL A 609 -25.06 1.93 -24.77
CA VAL A 609 -25.30 0.54 -24.40
C VAL A 609 -26.52 0.40 -23.48
N ALA A 610 -26.69 1.29 -22.51
CA ALA A 610 -27.81 1.29 -21.58
C ALA A 610 -29.15 1.58 -22.32
N ALA A 611 -29.15 2.39 -23.36
CA ALA A 611 -30.34 2.63 -24.20
C ALA A 611 -30.82 1.35 -24.88
N VAL A 612 -29.93 0.43 -25.19
CA VAL A 612 -30.25 -0.86 -25.85
C VAL A 612 -30.56 -1.98 -24.84
N ASN A 613 -29.73 -2.12 -23.79
CA ASN A 613 -29.74 -3.27 -22.89
C ASN A 613 -30.23 -2.91 -21.47
N GLY A 614 -30.29 -1.61 -21.09
CA GLY A 614 -30.89 -1.09 -19.88
C GLY A 614 -30.43 -1.79 -18.61
N GLY A 615 -31.39 -2.41 -17.90
CA GLY A 615 -31.16 -3.10 -16.63
C GLY A 615 -30.22 -4.30 -16.68
N SER A 616 -29.92 -4.84 -17.88
CA SER A 616 -28.93 -5.92 -18.08
C SER A 616 -27.52 -5.39 -18.40
N THR A 617 -27.29 -4.08 -18.28
CA THR A 617 -25.97 -3.45 -18.44
C THR A 617 -25.20 -3.45 -17.11
N ILE A 618 -23.98 -3.95 -17.15
CA ILE A 618 -23.00 -3.95 -16.05
C ILE A 618 -21.87 -3.01 -16.45
N VAL A 619 -21.47 -2.09 -15.58
CA VAL A 619 -20.35 -1.19 -15.82
C VAL A 619 -19.19 -1.56 -14.90
N LEU A 620 -18.03 -1.79 -15.51
CA LEU A 620 -16.76 -2.00 -14.81
C LEU A 620 -15.90 -0.77 -15.01
N MET A 621 -15.49 -0.15 -13.91
CA MET A 621 -14.64 1.05 -13.92
C MET A 621 -13.24 0.72 -13.42
N GLN A 622 -12.23 0.88 -14.29
CA GLN A 622 -10.80 0.82 -13.94
C GLN A 622 -10.29 2.27 -13.82
N ILE A 623 -10.22 2.79 -12.61
CA ILE A 623 -10.08 4.22 -12.35
C ILE A 623 -8.97 4.55 -11.37
N CYS A 624 -8.33 5.69 -11.55
CA CYS A 624 -7.25 6.19 -10.69
C CYS A 624 -7.72 6.92 -9.42
N GLY A 625 -9.01 7.31 -9.36
CA GLY A 625 -9.60 8.11 -8.30
C GLY A 625 -11.09 8.35 -8.53
N ALA A 626 -11.63 9.46 -8.02
CA ALA A 626 -13.03 9.80 -8.17
C ALA A 626 -13.41 10.03 -9.65
N VAL A 627 -14.63 9.62 -10.03
CA VAL A 627 -15.23 9.88 -11.34
C VAL A 627 -16.71 10.23 -11.21
N LEU A 628 -17.25 10.97 -12.19
CA LEU A 628 -18.67 11.27 -12.29
C LEU A 628 -19.41 10.14 -12.99
N MET A 629 -20.65 9.86 -12.56
CA MET A 629 -21.49 8.78 -13.07
C MET A 629 -22.91 9.27 -13.42
N PRO A 630 -23.07 10.16 -14.43
CA PRO A 630 -24.39 10.72 -14.78
C PRO A 630 -25.39 9.63 -15.24
N TRP A 631 -24.88 8.54 -15.75
CA TRP A 631 -25.61 7.37 -16.23
C TRP A 631 -25.99 6.36 -15.14
N LYS A 632 -25.62 6.56 -13.88
CA LYS A 632 -25.76 5.56 -12.79
C LYS A 632 -27.17 4.98 -12.61
N HIS A 633 -28.20 5.73 -12.97
CA HIS A 633 -29.58 5.26 -12.86
C HIS A 633 -30.04 4.40 -14.04
N GLN A 634 -29.32 4.45 -15.17
CA GLN A 634 -29.71 3.80 -16.43
C GLN A 634 -29.29 2.32 -16.50
N VAL A 635 -28.27 1.92 -15.72
CA VAL A 635 -27.64 0.59 -15.75
C VAL A 635 -28.06 -0.29 -14.57
N GLY A 636 -27.88 -1.62 -14.71
CA GLY A 636 -28.23 -2.59 -13.67
C GLY A 636 -27.20 -2.70 -12.54
N SER A 637 -25.92 -2.84 -12.88
CA SER A 637 -24.85 -2.98 -11.88
C SER A 637 -23.66 -2.08 -12.21
N ILE A 638 -22.96 -1.64 -11.16
CA ILE A 638 -21.78 -0.78 -11.24
C ILE A 638 -20.72 -1.31 -10.26
N LEU A 639 -19.52 -1.54 -10.76
CA LEU A 639 -18.37 -1.93 -9.95
C LEU A 639 -17.18 -1.01 -10.23
N SER A 640 -16.38 -0.78 -9.21
CA SER A 640 -15.16 0.04 -9.28
C SER A 640 -13.95 -0.75 -8.80
N MET A 641 -12.85 -0.59 -9.50
CA MET A 641 -11.51 -1.04 -9.10
C MET A 641 -10.54 0.12 -9.32
N PHE A 642 -9.73 0.44 -8.29
CA PHE A 642 -8.77 1.56 -8.34
C PHE A 642 -7.42 1.11 -8.90
N LEU A 643 -7.35 0.73 -10.18
CA LEU A 643 -6.17 0.17 -10.85
C LEU A 643 -5.70 -1.13 -10.18
N GLY A 644 -6.08 -2.26 -10.79
CA GLY A 644 -5.99 -3.58 -10.17
C GLY A 644 -4.67 -4.31 -10.35
N GLY A 645 -3.68 -3.72 -11.04
CA GLY A 645 -2.41 -4.39 -11.34
C GLY A 645 -2.53 -5.52 -12.36
N GLU A 646 -1.58 -6.46 -12.30
CA GLU A 646 -1.47 -7.54 -13.30
C GLU A 646 -2.66 -8.50 -13.34
N ALA A 647 -3.40 -8.62 -12.23
CA ALA A 647 -4.49 -9.57 -12.08
C ALA A 647 -5.89 -8.96 -12.32
N THR A 648 -5.98 -7.79 -12.93
CA THR A 648 -7.24 -7.05 -13.14
C THR A 648 -8.33 -7.92 -13.77
N GLY A 649 -8.04 -8.62 -14.86
CA GLY A 649 -9.03 -9.45 -15.56
C GLY A 649 -9.47 -10.67 -14.75
N SER A 650 -8.55 -11.34 -14.05
CA SER A 650 -8.85 -12.48 -13.18
C SER A 650 -9.71 -12.05 -11.99
N ALA A 651 -9.39 -10.91 -11.38
CA ALA A 651 -10.14 -10.36 -10.24
C ALA A 651 -11.59 -10.02 -10.64
N TRP A 652 -11.79 -9.37 -11.80
CA TRP A 652 -13.13 -9.12 -12.34
C TRP A 652 -13.90 -10.42 -12.55
N ALA A 653 -13.26 -11.44 -13.13
CA ALA A 653 -13.88 -12.72 -13.38
C ALA A 653 -14.38 -13.39 -12.09
N GLN A 654 -13.54 -13.45 -11.03
CA GLN A 654 -13.93 -14.04 -9.76
C GLN A 654 -15.16 -13.37 -9.14
N VAL A 655 -15.24 -12.05 -9.20
CA VAL A 655 -16.37 -11.31 -8.63
C VAL A 655 -17.61 -11.48 -9.52
N LEU A 656 -17.52 -11.24 -10.82
CA LEU A 656 -18.69 -11.25 -11.69
C LEU A 656 -19.37 -12.60 -11.74
N PHE A 657 -18.62 -13.70 -11.75
CA PHE A 657 -19.16 -15.05 -11.77
C PHE A 657 -19.53 -15.58 -10.36
N GLY A 658 -19.25 -14.79 -9.30
CA GLY A 658 -19.62 -15.09 -7.94
C GLY A 658 -18.77 -16.15 -7.25
N ASP A 659 -17.56 -16.39 -7.73
CA ASP A 659 -16.55 -17.21 -7.06
C ASP A 659 -16.16 -16.53 -5.74
N VAL A 660 -16.07 -15.19 -5.74
CA VAL A 660 -15.87 -14.35 -4.56
C VAL A 660 -16.96 -13.28 -4.48
N SER A 661 -17.54 -13.10 -3.31
CA SER A 661 -18.46 -11.98 -3.06
C SER A 661 -17.65 -10.69 -2.85
N PRO A 662 -18.00 -9.57 -3.51
CA PRO A 662 -17.31 -8.31 -3.33
C PRO A 662 -17.34 -7.84 -1.88
N SER A 663 -16.25 -7.29 -1.40
CA SER A 663 -16.10 -6.85 -0.01
C SER A 663 -15.33 -5.53 0.14
N GLY A 664 -14.89 -4.94 -0.96
CA GLY A 664 -14.26 -3.63 -0.98
C GLY A 664 -15.21 -2.52 -0.53
N ARG A 665 -14.66 -1.43 -0.05
CA ARG A 665 -15.38 -0.22 0.35
C ARG A 665 -14.69 0.99 -0.25
N LEU A 666 -15.46 2.00 -0.65
CA LEU A 666 -14.90 3.24 -1.18
C LEU A 666 -13.97 3.91 -0.15
N PRO A 667 -12.68 4.09 -0.46
CA PRO A 667 -11.76 4.86 0.38
C PRO A 667 -11.88 6.37 0.13
N ILE A 668 -12.67 6.75 -0.89
CA ILE A 668 -12.98 8.13 -1.28
C ILE A 668 -14.47 8.26 -1.55
N MET A 669 -14.99 9.47 -1.43
CA MET A 669 -16.33 9.81 -1.87
C MET A 669 -16.37 9.93 -3.40
N MET A 670 -17.37 9.34 -4.05
CA MET A 670 -17.67 9.62 -5.45
C MET A 670 -18.65 10.80 -5.52
N PRO A 671 -18.25 11.97 -6.05
CA PRO A 671 -19.11 13.16 -6.08
C PRO A 671 -20.26 13.00 -7.08
N GLU A 672 -21.37 13.69 -6.81
CA GLU A 672 -22.50 13.75 -7.75
C GLU A 672 -22.18 14.63 -8.95
N THR A 673 -21.50 15.75 -8.72
CA THR A 673 -21.01 16.70 -9.73
C THR A 673 -19.62 17.18 -9.36
N GLU A 674 -18.91 17.84 -10.26
CA GLU A 674 -17.58 18.40 -9.94
C GLU A 674 -17.62 19.44 -8.81
N SER A 675 -18.73 20.20 -8.68
CA SER A 675 -18.90 21.17 -7.60
C SER A 675 -19.08 20.54 -6.22
N ASP A 676 -19.28 19.23 -6.14
CA ASP A 676 -19.32 18.44 -4.90
C ASP A 676 -17.92 17.94 -4.50
N SER A 677 -16.88 18.55 -5.04
CA SER A 677 -15.48 18.29 -4.73
C SER A 677 -14.66 19.58 -4.73
N ILE A 678 -13.44 19.51 -4.19
CA ILE A 678 -12.49 20.62 -4.26
C ILE A 678 -11.70 20.48 -5.56
N ALA A 679 -11.68 21.54 -6.37
CA ALA A 679 -10.91 21.62 -7.60
C ALA A 679 -9.45 22.01 -7.31
N PRO A 680 -8.49 21.62 -8.17
CA PRO A 680 -7.15 22.21 -8.13
C PRO A 680 -7.20 23.71 -8.44
N SER A 681 -6.23 24.45 -7.95
CA SER A 681 -6.13 25.90 -8.10
C SER A 681 -4.83 26.28 -8.81
N ASP A 682 -4.91 27.28 -9.68
CA ASP A 682 -3.76 27.90 -10.33
C ASP A 682 -3.16 29.08 -9.52
N GLU A 683 -3.76 29.41 -8.37
CA GLU A 683 -3.31 30.48 -7.50
C GLU A 683 -1.94 30.14 -6.86
N ASP A 684 -1.07 31.15 -6.75
CA ASP A 684 0.24 31.01 -6.09
C ASP A 684 0.14 30.66 -4.61
N THR A 685 -0.96 31.04 -3.97
CA THR A 685 -1.23 30.75 -2.55
C THR A 685 -2.61 30.11 -2.40
N ILE A 686 -2.61 28.90 -1.89
CA ILE A 686 -3.80 28.10 -1.66
C ILE A 686 -4.11 28.10 -0.17
N ILE A 687 -5.16 28.82 0.21
CA ILE A 687 -5.65 28.82 1.59
C ILE A 687 -6.65 27.67 1.75
N TYR A 688 -6.39 26.76 2.69
CA TYR A 688 -7.30 25.64 3.02
C TYR A 688 -8.47 26.15 3.88
N GLY A 689 -9.22 27.13 3.33
CA GLY A 689 -10.30 27.84 4.02
C GLY A 689 -11.51 26.97 4.35
N GLU A 690 -11.64 25.81 3.72
CA GLU A 690 -12.64 24.80 4.06
C GLU A 690 -12.37 24.13 5.41
N GLY A 691 -11.13 24.17 5.91
CA GLY A 691 -10.72 23.54 7.15
C GLY A 691 -10.98 22.04 7.14
N LEU A 692 -11.74 21.53 8.12
CA LEU A 692 -12.10 20.11 8.20
C LEU A 692 -13.19 19.68 7.21
N LYS A 693 -13.80 20.60 6.45
CA LYS A 693 -14.92 20.33 5.54
C LYS A 693 -14.43 19.84 4.17
N THR A 694 -13.82 18.67 4.15
CA THR A 694 -13.38 17.98 2.92
C THR A 694 -14.18 16.71 2.71
N SER A 695 -14.39 16.29 1.46
CA SER A 695 -15.05 15.02 1.12
C SER A 695 -16.36 14.82 1.89
N TYR A 696 -16.58 13.63 2.46
CA TYR A 696 -17.78 13.27 3.25
C TYR A 696 -17.98 14.12 4.50
N ARG A 697 -16.96 14.86 4.97
CA ARG A 697 -17.08 15.80 6.09
C ARG A 697 -17.75 17.08 5.68
N ASN A 698 -17.81 17.38 4.41
CA ASN A 698 -18.52 18.55 3.90
C ASN A 698 -19.99 18.20 3.63
N THR A 699 -20.87 18.57 4.56
CA THR A 699 -22.30 18.28 4.44
C THR A 699 -23.00 19.02 3.30
N ALA A 700 -22.32 19.98 2.65
CA ALA A 700 -22.82 20.63 1.44
C ALA A 700 -22.53 19.81 0.16
N PHE A 701 -21.53 18.93 0.19
CA PHE A 701 -21.21 18.07 -0.95
C PHE A 701 -22.21 16.92 -1.06
N LYS A 702 -22.61 16.64 -2.29
CA LYS A 702 -23.47 15.50 -2.62
C LYS A 702 -22.64 14.37 -3.15
N ALA A 703 -22.85 13.19 -2.61
CA ALA A 703 -22.18 11.98 -3.05
C ALA A 703 -23.09 11.18 -4.00
N ALA A 704 -22.56 10.83 -5.18
CA ALA A 704 -23.16 9.77 -6.00
C ALA A 704 -23.08 8.44 -5.25
N TYR A 705 -21.92 8.19 -4.60
CA TYR A 705 -21.71 7.11 -3.63
C TYR A 705 -20.83 7.63 -2.48
N PRO A 706 -21.26 7.46 -1.22
CA PRO A 706 -20.56 8.03 -0.08
C PRO A 706 -19.27 7.28 0.26
N PHE A 707 -18.37 7.92 0.98
CA PHE A 707 -17.20 7.28 1.59
C PHE A 707 -17.61 6.07 2.44
N GLY A 708 -16.87 4.97 2.33
CA GLY A 708 -17.15 3.71 3.02
C GLY A 708 -18.20 2.83 2.36
N HIS A 709 -18.87 3.30 1.28
CA HIS A 709 -19.91 2.53 0.57
C HIS A 709 -19.33 1.33 -0.17
N GLY A 710 -20.08 0.24 -0.16
CA GLY A 710 -19.84 -0.97 -0.95
C GLY A 710 -20.84 -2.07 -0.57
N LEU A 711 -21.36 -2.77 -1.58
CA LEU A 711 -22.33 -3.86 -1.43
C LEU A 711 -21.62 -5.22 -1.45
N SER A 712 -22.37 -6.26 -1.11
CA SER A 712 -21.97 -7.66 -1.25
C SER A 712 -23.11 -8.49 -1.85
N TYR A 713 -22.84 -9.76 -2.20
CA TYR A 713 -23.85 -10.67 -2.72
C TYR A 713 -24.67 -11.36 -1.61
N THR A 714 -24.61 -10.82 -0.39
CA THR A 714 -25.38 -11.30 0.77
C THR A 714 -25.77 -10.13 1.65
N GLU A 715 -26.64 -10.37 2.60
CA GLU A 715 -27.11 -9.37 3.56
C GLU A 715 -26.53 -9.63 4.95
N PHE A 716 -26.23 -8.56 5.66
CA PHE A 716 -25.74 -8.63 7.03
C PHE A 716 -26.72 -7.93 7.98
N ARG A 717 -26.88 -8.52 9.16
CA ARG A 717 -27.60 -7.93 10.27
C ARG A 717 -26.61 -7.53 11.36
N TYR A 718 -26.80 -6.35 11.90
CA TYR A 718 -25.97 -5.80 12.97
C TYR A 718 -26.80 -5.68 14.25
N SER A 719 -26.22 -6.05 15.40
CA SER A 719 -26.82 -5.71 16.69
C SER A 719 -26.61 -4.24 17.02
N SER A 720 -27.32 -3.73 18.03
CA SER A 720 -27.01 -2.42 18.63
C SER A 720 -25.56 -2.40 19.17
N LEU A 721 -25.02 -1.18 19.29
CA LEU A 721 -23.73 -0.96 19.95
C LEU A 721 -23.89 -1.17 21.47
N GLU A 722 -22.93 -1.85 22.06
CA GLU A 722 -22.81 -2.04 23.51
C GLU A 722 -21.46 -1.57 24.01
N MET A 723 -21.44 -0.89 25.16
CA MET A 723 -20.20 -0.52 25.84
C MET A 723 -19.71 -1.71 26.65
N VAL A 724 -18.47 -2.10 26.43
CA VAL A 724 -17.85 -3.23 27.14
C VAL A 724 -16.50 -2.83 27.76
N LYS A 725 -16.07 -3.60 28.74
CA LYS A 725 -14.71 -3.49 29.24
C LYS A 725 -13.75 -3.94 28.14
N CYS A 726 -12.75 -3.11 27.83
CA CYS A 726 -11.77 -3.46 26.81
C CYS A 726 -11.05 -4.76 27.17
N PRO A 727 -11.00 -5.75 26.25
CA PRO A 727 -10.23 -6.96 26.47
C PRO A 727 -8.74 -6.66 26.60
N TYR A 728 -8.12 -7.21 27.64
CA TYR A 728 -6.76 -6.83 28.11
C TYR A 728 -5.61 -7.17 27.17
N GLN A 729 -5.82 -7.84 26.01
CA GLN A 729 -4.73 -8.58 25.39
C GLN A 729 -4.23 -8.13 24.01
N TYR A 730 -4.87 -7.19 23.31
CA TYR A 730 -4.59 -7.07 21.86
C TYR A 730 -4.50 -5.64 21.28
N PHE A 731 -4.46 -4.61 22.10
CA PHE A 731 -4.38 -3.24 21.58
C PHE A 731 -3.01 -2.64 21.81
N GLU A 732 -2.38 -2.20 20.73
CA GLU A 732 -1.07 -1.52 20.75
C GLU A 732 -1.10 -0.19 21.51
N SER A 733 -2.26 0.46 21.54
CA SER A 733 -2.57 1.63 22.35
C SER A 733 -3.54 1.21 23.44
N SER A 734 -3.40 1.75 24.65
CA SER A 734 -4.32 1.50 25.75
C SER A 734 -5.68 2.14 25.45
N PRO A 735 -6.71 1.40 25.03
CA PRO A 735 -8.03 1.97 24.83
C PRO A 735 -8.63 2.37 26.16
N ILE A 736 -9.33 3.51 26.17
CA ILE A 736 -10.04 4.00 27.35
C ILE A 736 -11.51 3.55 27.34
N LEU A 737 -12.01 3.14 26.18
CA LEU A 737 -13.39 2.70 25.94
C LEU A 737 -13.42 1.66 24.82
N CYS A 738 -14.29 0.64 24.93
CA CYS A 738 -14.57 -0.31 23.85
C CYS A 738 -16.06 -0.40 23.60
N LEU A 739 -16.42 -0.38 22.30
CA LEU A 739 -17.78 -0.61 21.82
C LEU A 739 -17.81 -1.90 21.02
N THR A 740 -18.88 -2.68 21.17
CA THR A 740 -19.07 -3.94 20.43
C THR A 740 -20.39 -3.97 19.67
N THR A 741 -20.38 -4.71 18.56
CA THR A 741 -21.58 -5.13 17.84
C THR A 741 -21.41 -6.56 17.34
N THR A 742 -22.50 -7.28 17.17
CA THR A 742 -22.50 -8.59 16.52
C THR A 742 -22.96 -8.42 15.07
N VAL A 743 -22.19 -8.98 14.15
CA VAL A 743 -22.48 -8.99 12.70
C VAL A 743 -22.84 -10.41 12.31
N GLU A 744 -24.03 -10.61 11.72
CA GLU A 744 -24.51 -11.91 11.24
C GLU A 744 -24.78 -11.87 9.73
N ASN A 745 -24.31 -12.86 9.01
CA ASN A 745 -24.68 -13.07 7.61
C ASN A 745 -26.07 -13.72 7.55
N ILE A 746 -27.08 -12.93 7.23
CA ILE A 746 -28.47 -13.40 7.13
C ILE A 746 -28.87 -13.84 5.72
N GLY A 747 -28.01 -13.63 4.73
CA GLY A 747 -28.26 -14.00 3.34
C GLY A 747 -27.81 -15.43 3.02
N LYS A 748 -27.60 -15.69 1.72
CA LYS A 748 -27.44 -17.06 1.19
C LYS A 748 -26.01 -17.39 0.78
N ARG A 749 -25.08 -16.40 0.73
CA ARG A 749 -23.71 -16.58 0.22
C ARG A 749 -22.68 -16.26 1.29
N PRO A 750 -21.56 -16.97 1.31
CA PRO A 750 -20.42 -16.57 2.13
C PRO A 750 -19.91 -15.19 1.70
N SER A 751 -19.61 -14.32 2.65
CA SER A 751 -19.03 -13.00 2.35
C SER A 751 -18.37 -12.39 3.58
N ARG A 752 -17.65 -11.28 3.33
CA ARG A 752 -17.10 -10.37 4.34
C ARG A 752 -17.86 -9.06 4.32
N THR A 753 -17.83 -8.34 5.44
CA THR A 753 -18.28 -6.95 5.49
C THR A 753 -17.32 -6.12 6.34
N VAL A 754 -17.49 -4.80 6.31
CA VAL A 754 -16.70 -3.85 7.07
C VAL A 754 -17.65 -2.99 7.90
N PRO A 755 -17.99 -3.40 9.13
CA PRO A 755 -18.65 -2.51 10.09
C PRO A 755 -17.77 -1.30 10.37
N GLN A 756 -18.36 -0.11 10.35
CA GLN A 756 -17.71 1.17 10.52
C GLN A 756 -18.26 1.89 11.75
N LEU A 757 -17.39 2.55 12.51
CA LEU A 757 -17.76 3.34 13.68
C LEU A 757 -17.43 4.80 13.42
N TYR A 758 -18.46 5.64 13.37
CA TYR A 758 -18.32 7.10 13.28
C TYR A 758 -18.62 7.72 14.63
N VAL A 759 -17.88 8.74 15.02
CA VAL A 759 -18.07 9.46 16.29
C VAL A 759 -18.51 10.89 16.00
N GLU A 760 -19.64 11.24 16.54
CA GLU A 760 -20.14 12.61 16.59
C GLU A 760 -19.62 13.29 17.85
N PHE A 761 -18.91 14.38 17.65
CA PHE A 761 -18.31 15.17 18.72
C PHE A 761 -19.25 16.28 19.16
N PRO A 762 -19.17 16.73 20.43
CA PRO A 762 -19.93 17.87 20.88
C PRO A 762 -19.54 19.17 20.13
N ALA A 763 -20.45 20.13 20.06
CA ALA A 763 -20.32 21.36 19.24
C ALA A 763 -19.02 22.14 19.44
N GLN A 764 -18.46 22.13 20.67
CA GLN A 764 -17.19 22.80 20.97
C GLN A 764 -15.96 22.17 20.28
N ALA A 765 -16.08 20.97 19.75
CA ALA A 765 -15.04 20.34 18.98
C ALA A 765 -15.01 20.83 17.51
N GLU A 766 -16.07 21.53 17.07
CA GLU A 766 -16.19 22.10 15.73
C GLU A 766 -15.98 21.08 14.59
N GLN A 767 -16.35 19.81 14.83
CA GLN A 767 -16.34 18.79 13.78
C GLN A 767 -17.54 18.99 12.85
N PRO A 768 -17.34 18.98 11.53
CA PRO A 768 -18.42 19.29 10.59
C PRO A 768 -19.46 18.17 10.44
N SER A 769 -19.09 16.93 10.78
CA SER A 769 -19.95 15.73 10.71
C SER A 769 -19.40 14.66 11.66
N PRO A 770 -20.12 13.55 11.89
CA PRO A 770 -19.50 12.37 12.49
C PRO A 770 -18.29 11.90 11.68
N ILE A 771 -17.18 11.58 12.35
CA ILE A 771 -15.91 11.19 11.73
C ILE A 771 -15.57 9.73 12.05
N LEU A 772 -14.93 9.01 11.10
CA LEU A 772 -14.52 7.63 11.27
C LEU A 772 -13.52 7.52 12.42
N LYS A 773 -13.80 6.59 13.36
CA LYS A 773 -12.95 6.27 14.52
C LYS A 773 -12.85 4.77 14.77
N GLY A 774 -13.41 3.96 13.90
CA GLY A 774 -13.26 2.50 13.97
C GLY A 774 -13.76 1.82 12.71
N PHE A 775 -13.08 0.77 12.31
CA PHE A 775 -13.56 -0.17 11.30
C PHE A 775 -12.86 -1.52 11.50
N GLN A 776 -13.51 -2.58 11.06
CA GLN A 776 -12.90 -3.89 11.07
C GLN A 776 -13.48 -4.75 9.95
N LYS A 777 -12.63 -5.27 9.05
CA LYS A 777 -13.08 -6.25 8.05
C LYS A 777 -13.31 -7.60 8.73
N THR A 778 -14.49 -8.19 8.54
CA THR A 778 -14.81 -9.51 9.13
C THR A 778 -14.02 -10.62 8.45
N THR A 779 -13.94 -11.78 9.08
CA THR A 779 -13.65 -13.04 8.37
C THR A 779 -14.76 -13.34 7.36
N ILE A 780 -14.56 -14.35 6.50
CA ILE A 780 -15.65 -14.85 5.65
C ILE A 780 -16.73 -15.46 6.56
N LEU A 781 -17.89 -14.83 6.60
CA LEU A 781 -19.04 -15.32 7.33
C LEU A 781 -19.90 -16.21 6.43
N GLN A 782 -20.02 -17.47 6.80
CA GLN A 782 -20.96 -18.39 6.15
C GLN A 782 -22.41 -17.93 6.40
N PRO A 783 -23.38 -18.31 5.57
CA PRO A 783 -24.78 -18.06 5.86
C PRO A 783 -25.14 -18.47 7.30
N LYS A 784 -25.80 -17.60 8.05
CA LYS A 784 -26.17 -17.71 9.48
C LYS A 784 -25.01 -17.70 10.47
N ALA A 785 -23.76 -17.49 10.01
CA ALA A 785 -22.64 -17.28 10.92
C ALA A 785 -22.61 -15.83 11.42
N ALA A 786 -22.20 -15.65 12.66
CA ALA A 786 -22.05 -14.35 13.29
C ALA A 786 -20.68 -14.18 13.92
N VAL A 787 -20.23 -12.93 14.03
CA VAL A 787 -18.99 -12.54 14.70
C VAL A 787 -19.22 -11.28 15.52
N THR A 788 -18.59 -11.20 16.68
CA THR A 788 -18.58 -9.97 17.48
C THR A 788 -17.38 -9.12 17.06
N ILE A 789 -17.64 -7.87 16.74
CA ILE A 789 -16.66 -6.84 16.39
C ILE A 789 -16.48 -5.91 17.58
N THR A 790 -15.24 -5.58 17.90
CA THR A 790 -14.89 -4.66 18.98
C THR A 790 -14.14 -3.46 18.42
N PHE A 791 -14.62 -2.28 18.71
CA PHE A 791 -13.98 -1.00 18.37
C PHE A 791 -13.32 -0.43 19.61
N PRO A 792 -11.99 -0.49 19.72
CA PRO A 792 -11.25 0.19 20.80
C PRO A 792 -11.15 1.67 20.49
N LEU A 793 -11.46 2.52 21.44
CA LEU A 793 -11.32 3.96 21.36
C LEU A 793 -10.26 4.42 22.35
N THR A 794 -9.25 5.09 21.84
CA THR A 794 -8.16 5.67 22.64
C THR A 794 -8.52 7.08 23.12
N GLU A 795 -7.73 7.66 24.01
CA GLU A 795 -7.84 9.05 24.41
C GLU A 795 -7.76 9.98 23.19
N ARG A 796 -6.86 9.67 22.24
CA ARG A 796 -6.67 10.45 21.02
C ARG A 796 -7.90 10.39 20.11
N ASP A 797 -8.55 9.25 20.00
CA ASP A 797 -9.76 9.09 19.18
C ASP A 797 -10.94 9.90 19.70
N LEU A 798 -10.93 10.21 21.00
CA LEU A 798 -11.95 10.97 21.69
C LEU A 798 -11.48 12.39 22.07
N SER A 799 -10.51 12.92 21.33
CA SER A 799 -9.96 14.27 21.49
C SER A 799 -10.05 15.08 20.20
N TYR A 800 -10.12 16.39 20.34
CA TYR A 800 -10.02 17.36 19.25
C TYR A 800 -8.88 18.35 19.54
N TYR A 801 -8.38 19.02 18.51
CA TYR A 801 -7.35 20.05 18.65
C TYR A 801 -7.98 21.42 18.84
N GLY A 802 -7.89 21.95 20.05
CA GLY A 802 -8.39 23.28 20.43
C GLY A 802 -7.28 24.32 20.53
N THR A 803 -7.60 25.50 21.04
CA THR A 803 -6.66 26.63 21.22
C THR A 803 -5.48 26.29 22.14
N ASN A 804 -5.68 25.38 23.10
CA ASN A 804 -4.66 24.95 24.06
C ASN A 804 -4.07 23.57 23.75
N GLY A 805 -4.22 23.08 22.51
CA GLY A 805 -3.78 21.76 22.09
C GLY A 805 -4.88 20.69 22.17
N TRP A 806 -4.47 19.42 22.24
CA TRP A 806 -5.39 18.28 22.28
C TRP A 806 -6.26 18.30 23.52
N THR A 807 -7.55 18.21 23.34
CA THR A 807 -8.56 18.30 24.38
C THR A 807 -9.51 17.10 24.29
N GLN A 808 -9.55 16.25 25.32
CA GLN A 808 -10.48 15.15 25.42
C GLN A 808 -11.90 15.66 25.63
N VAL A 809 -12.86 15.11 24.88
CA VAL A 809 -14.28 15.44 25.06
C VAL A 809 -14.85 14.76 26.30
N LYS A 810 -15.93 15.33 26.86
CA LYS A 810 -16.59 14.76 28.04
C LYS A 810 -17.63 13.71 27.68
N ASN A 811 -18.26 13.88 26.53
CA ASN A 811 -19.28 13.00 25.97
C ASN A 811 -19.17 12.98 24.45
N ALA A 812 -19.66 11.92 23.84
CA ALA A 812 -19.74 11.74 22.41
C ALA A 812 -20.87 10.78 22.06
N THR A 813 -21.25 10.74 20.79
CA THR A 813 -22.18 9.74 20.26
C THR A 813 -21.47 8.92 19.20
N ALA A 814 -21.46 7.61 19.33
CA ALA A 814 -20.92 6.70 18.34
C ALA A 814 -22.06 6.11 17.49
N HIS A 815 -21.81 6.06 16.19
CA HIS A 815 -22.73 5.53 15.19
C HIS A 815 -22.11 4.31 14.51
N LEU A 816 -22.75 3.16 14.60
CA LEU A 816 -22.45 2.00 13.76
C LEU A 816 -23.01 2.25 12.37
N ALA A 817 -22.21 2.00 11.34
CA ALA A 817 -22.54 2.35 9.97
C ALA A 817 -22.03 1.34 8.94
N GLU A 818 -22.62 1.37 7.76
CA GLU A 818 -22.11 0.71 6.53
C GLU A 818 -21.37 1.68 5.61
N SER A 819 -21.58 2.98 5.82
CA SER A 819 -20.90 4.06 5.11
C SER A 819 -21.07 5.37 5.90
N SER A 820 -20.40 6.44 5.49
CA SER A 820 -20.53 7.77 6.08
C SER A 820 -21.96 8.37 5.99
N ALA A 821 -22.85 7.74 5.19
CA ALA A 821 -24.24 8.18 5.00
C ALA A 821 -25.28 7.14 5.44
N SER A 822 -24.87 5.95 5.93
CA SER A 822 -25.78 4.86 6.30
C SER A 822 -25.54 4.43 7.74
N PHE A 823 -26.17 5.14 8.71
CA PHE A 823 -26.08 4.82 10.13
C PHE A 823 -27.17 3.82 10.54
N LEU A 824 -26.75 2.75 11.24
CA LEU A 824 -27.60 1.60 11.61
C LEU A 824 -28.04 1.66 13.08
N ALA A 825 -27.13 2.07 13.97
CA ALA A 825 -27.37 2.15 15.40
C ALA A 825 -26.48 3.25 16.01
N SER A 826 -26.89 3.77 17.15
CA SER A 826 -26.14 4.84 17.85
C SER A 826 -26.17 4.62 19.35
N ILE A 827 -25.08 5.05 20.02
CA ILE A 827 -24.96 5.06 21.47
C ILE A 827 -24.26 6.34 21.92
N SER A 828 -24.86 7.06 22.86
CA SER A 828 -24.23 8.21 23.52
C SER A 828 -23.56 7.74 24.81
N PHE A 829 -22.38 8.27 25.11
CA PHE A 829 -21.60 7.85 26.27
C PHE A 829 -20.79 9.01 26.87
N GLU A 830 -20.49 8.88 28.16
CA GLU A 830 -19.52 9.72 28.84
C GLU A 830 -18.12 9.13 28.61
N VAL A 831 -17.15 10.01 28.32
CA VAL A 831 -15.77 9.60 28.08
C VAL A 831 -15.03 9.46 29.42
N PRO A 832 -14.45 8.27 29.70
CA PRO A 832 -13.69 8.07 30.94
C PRO A 832 -12.51 9.05 31.02
N ARG A 833 -12.33 9.70 32.15
CA ARG A 833 -11.15 10.54 32.40
C ARG A 833 -9.93 9.70 32.62
N THR A 834 -8.84 9.98 31.91
CA THR A 834 -7.55 9.38 32.20
C THR A 834 -6.91 10.05 33.41
N SER A 835 -6.29 9.28 34.31
CA SER A 835 -5.68 9.75 35.55
C SER A 835 -4.51 10.73 35.36
N SER A 836 -4.06 10.94 34.13
CA SER A 836 -3.02 11.91 33.79
C SER A 836 -3.45 13.38 33.88
N GLN A 837 -4.75 13.67 33.86
CA GLN A 837 -5.24 15.04 34.02
C GLN A 837 -5.42 15.51 35.48
N SER A 838 -5.23 14.62 36.45
CA SER A 838 -5.37 14.95 37.89
C SER A 838 -4.10 15.55 38.54
N SER A 839 -2.99 15.69 37.80
CA SER A 839 -1.70 16.14 38.35
C SER A 839 -1.11 17.41 37.71
N LEU A 840 -1.86 18.16 36.92
CA LEU A 840 -1.40 19.45 36.37
C LEU A 840 -2.10 20.67 36.96
N SER A 841 -2.64 20.56 38.19
CA SER A 841 -2.78 21.71 39.08
C SER A 841 -1.55 21.82 39.97
N LEU A 842 -0.39 21.96 39.41
CA LEU A 842 0.76 22.46 40.16
C LEU A 842 0.52 23.92 40.49
N SER A 843 0.12 24.14 41.73
CA SER A 843 0.16 25.44 42.38
C SER A 843 1.48 26.14 42.05
N SER A 844 1.38 27.37 41.56
CA SER A 844 2.47 28.31 41.29
C SER A 844 3.23 28.76 42.53
N THR A 845 3.58 27.86 43.46
CA THR A 845 4.24 28.22 44.71
C THR A 845 5.53 27.48 45.05
N ASN A 846 6.11 26.70 44.10
CA ASN A 846 7.39 26.04 44.39
C ASN A 846 8.41 26.07 43.23
N MET A 847 8.54 27.18 42.54
CA MET A 847 9.64 27.44 41.58
C MET A 847 10.56 28.56 42.06
N VAL A 848 10.88 28.65 43.34
CA VAL A 848 11.91 29.58 43.87
C VAL A 848 12.79 28.84 44.89
N ASN A 849 13.40 27.72 44.55
CA ASN A 849 14.44 27.18 45.44
C ASN A 849 15.39 26.18 44.78
N TRP A 850 15.71 26.30 43.50
CA TRP A 850 16.78 25.53 42.86
C TRP A 850 17.66 26.37 41.88
N MET A 851 17.89 27.65 42.21
CA MET A 851 19.02 28.39 41.65
C MET A 851 19.66 29.18 42.79
N ILE A 852 20.82 28.75 43.17
CA ILE A 852 21.96 29.31 43.89
C ILE A 852 22.44 28.21 44.87
N PRO A 853 23.66 27.55 44.72
CA PRO A 853 24.90 28.30 44.71
C PRO A 853 25.94 27.74 43.67
N MET A 854 26.34 28.54 42.77
CA MET A 854 27.67 28.42 42.14
C MET A 854 28.13 29.79 41.62
N VAL A 855 28.26 30.74 42.52
CA VAL A 855 29.13 31.91 42.32
C VAL A 855 29.55 32.34 43.70
N ILE A 856 30.66 31.83 44.22
CA ILE A 856 31.58 32.47 45.15
C ILE A 856 32.87 31.63 45.08
N GLY A 857 33.91 32.18 44.56
CA GLY A 857 35.25 31.61 44.71
C GLY A 857 36.14 31.77 43.48
N TYR A 858 36.42 33.00 43.07
CA TYR A 858 37.73 33.39 42.52
C TYR A 858 37.81 34.92 42.50
N SER A 859 38.20 35.45 43.64
CA SER A 859 38.88 36.72 43.73
C SER A 859 39.99 36.60 44.73
N LEU A 860 41.16 37.08 44.34
CA LEU A 860 42.43 37.23 45.05
C LEU A 860 43.46 36.08 44.82
N ILE A 861 44.38 36.36 43.91
CA ILE A 861 45.77 36.73 44.16
C ILE A 861 46.53 36.88 42.83
N LEU A 862 46.98 38.14 42.61
CA LEU A 862 48.04 38.66 41.72
C LEU A 862 47.85 38.54 40.23
#